data_664b429f28dbdefd0e6a40097aef4ca0
#
_entry.id   664b429f28dbdefd0e6a40097aef4ca0
#
_cell.length_a   1.000
_cell.length_b   1.000
_cell.length_c   1.000
_cell.angle_alpha   90.00
_cell.angle_beta   90.00
_cell.angle_gamma   90.00
#
_symmetry.space_group_name_H-M   'P 1'
#
loop_
_entity.id
_entity.type
_entity.pdbx_description
1 polymer ?
#
loop_
_entity_poly.entity_id
_entity_poly.type
_entity_poly.pdbx_seq_one_letter_code
_entity_poly.pdbx_strand_id
1 'polypeptide(L)'
;IGDIVGVASSPEHAMDYLTSNLLELIEESIENAQSLLEPYAAELMPLLRYATINLNEQGIESDLLHCSELNDLPECSLTNLNTWIGLTSLFLVKTGTAFRKDVRKGEGFPPQSGDNEQKALQKEKKEAMKVLLKSMAESPELLQALDYLRRLPLPNDDELSWDFLNTLTLVLPTLMAQLELAFTQKNKIDYPQVSLAALRALGAEDNPTDLALSLDYQIKHILIDEFQDTSSSQMELLRKLTSGWEERDGRTLFVVGDAMQSCYGFRNANVGLFIKLRESGLGPISVTPIDLLANFRSDAGVVDWVNTVFSGAFPEQNDISRGAVSYSHSHAVHPKDIESAVSTRIYQFDEDGKNEAYIEEAAYIADEISRLRKQHSQREIAILIRSRGHLKFILPALREAEIPWLANEIDRLDTLPLITDLTSLTSAVCNQADRLSWLAILRAPWCGISLEDLHVVANFRNNISVFESMTQLCADKENKQLSSDGRVRIIKLTSVLRGALLAKQQTRISRVIRTTFNDLGGEQILRSDSERDSLERFYEIVKGSESAGGLENFAEFEAKIQRSFVSSAPIATDANPVQIMTIHKSKGLEFDHVFLPGLARPSRSDDKSLLLWHQRLNQQGENKLFLATLSATGREDNNLYNLLRFEKAEKSRLESTRLLYIGVTRAMKSVYLSATLADKDGEAATPGSGTLLATIWENLTDASLDYLPIRSMSLPFKQQDPLKTRPSLLRLPTEAFTQSESAEITEEPSIDPVDAPAQIELAAENQLHIEVGNLVHEALQNYLSNNQLLDPVNLAGLKHYWRRRLSAFSFASSEIDNAMAKIKQSLHSTMQDPELRWVFDHEQEQSAAELPLQSYANGFVHTHVIDRTFIDNNGVRWIIDYKSSQPSSKQSLESFLAEQVALYSGQLSRYRSLFENEENKGVKTALLFTSLPKLVECD
;
A
#
# COMPACT_ATOMS: atom_id res chain seq x y z
N ILE A 1 3.64 11.35 10.60
CA ILE A 1 3.68 11.15 12.08
C ILE A 1 5.11 11.37 12.57
N GLY A 2 6.12 10.76 11.95
CA GLY A 2 7.53 10.94 12.29
C GLY A 2 7.96 12.41 12.29
N ASP A 3 7.51 13.17 11.31
CA ASP A 3 7.84 14.60 11.18
C ASP A 3 7.21 15.43 12.30
N ILE A 4 5.97 15.14 12.69
CA ILE A 4 5.30 15.83 13.82
C ILE A 4 5.98 15.49 15.14
N VAL A 5 6.26 14.21 15.37
CA VAL A 5 6.89 13.74 16.63
C VAL A 5 8.37 14.11 16.69
N GLY A 6 9.03 14.25 15.53
CA GLY A 6 10.44 14.65 15.45
C GLY A 6 10.68 16.14 15.66
N VAL A 7 9.69 17.00 15.34
CA VAL A 7 9.80 18.46 15.47
C VAL A 7 9.25 18.95 16.82
N ALA A 8 8.31 18.20 17.43
CA ALA A 8 7.62 18.63 18.63
C ALA A 8 8.11 17.89 19.87
N SER A 9 8.78 18.61 20.75
CA SER A 9 9.15 18.11 22.08
C SER A 9 7.93 17.94 23.04
N SER A 10 6.78 18.54 22.68
CA SER A 10 5.50 18.38 23.37
C SER A 10 4.32 18.53 22.39
N PRO A 11 3.10 18.07 22.75
CA PRO A 11 1.89 18.29 21.93
C PRO A 11 1.57 19.75 21.66
N GLU A 12 1.84 20.64 22.63
CA GLU A 12 1.64 22.09 22.48
C GLU A 12 2.54 22.63 21.37
N HIS A 13 3.82 22.26 21.36
CA HIS A 13 4.74 22.65 20.27
C HIS A 13 4.31 22.12 18.91
N ALA A 14 3.64 20.95 18.84
CA ALA A 14 3.12 20.43 17.59
C ALA A 14 1.99 21.29 17.02
N MET A 15 1.08 21.76 17.86
CA MET A 15 0.01 22.68 17.45
C MET A 15 0.55 24.05 17.07
N ASP A 16 1.52 24.59 17.82
CA ASP A 16 2.19 25.85 17.48
C ASP A 16 2.89 25.75 16.11
N TYR A 17 3.55 24.65 15.84
CA TYR A 17 4.20 24.35 14.55
C TYR A 17 3.20 24.33 13.40
N LEU A 18 2.08 23.60 13.54
CA LEU A 18 1.04 23.53 12.50
C LEU A 18 0.38 24.89 12.26
N THR A 19 0.12 25.65 13.33
CA THR A 19 -0.46 26.97 13.26
C THR A 19 0.52 27.96 12.60
N SER A 20 1.78 27.94 12.99
CA SER A 20 2.84 28.80 12.39
C SER A 20 2.99 28.53 10.90
N ASN A 21 2.97 27.26 10.46
CA ASN A 21 3.03 26.93 9.04
C ASN A 21 1.82 27.47 8.27
N LEU A 22 0.63 27.43 8.86
CA LEU A 22 -0.58 27.96 8.23
C LEU A 22 -0.52 29.50 8.10
N LEU A 23 -0.06 30.18 9.13
CA LEU A 23 0.12 31.63 9.10
C LEU A 23 1.11 32.06 8.04
N GLU A 24 2.27 31.40 7.97
CA GLU A 24 3.30 31.62 6.94
C GLU A 24 2.71 31.42 5.52
N LEU A 25 1.94 30.35 5.30
CA LEU A 25 1.27 30.10 4.02
C LEU A 25 0.30 31.24 3.63
N ILE A 26 -0.49 31.74 4.58
CA ILE A 26 -1.43 32.84 4.34
C ILE A 26 -0.67 34.12 3.98
N GLU A 27 0.37 34.45 4.74
CA GLU A 27 1.20 35.64 4.49
C GLU A 27 1.88 35.57 3.13
N GLU A 28 2.58 34.46 2.79
CA GLU A 28 3.19 34.26 1.46
C GLU A 28 2.17 34.39 0.32
N SER A 29 0.95 33.88 0.53
CA SER A 29 -0.11 33.92 -0.50
C SER A 29 -0.64 35.33 -0.72
N ILE A 30 -0.75 36.12 0.34
CA ILE A 30 -1.16 37.53 0.29
C ILE A 30 -0.06 38.37 -0.38
N GLU A 31 1.22 38.19 -0.01
CA GLU A 31 2.34 38.89 -0.60
C GLU A 31 2.43 38.64 -2.09
N ASN A 32 2.28 37.40 -2.52
CA ASN A 32 2.27 37.04 -3.95
C ASN A 32 1.13 37.73 -4.70
N ALA A 33 -0.08 37.71 -4.17
CA ALA A 33 -1.22 38.36 -4.82
C ALA A 33 -1.10 39.90 -4.81
N GLN A 34 -0.58 40.49 -3.74
CA GLN A 34 -0.30 41.93 -3.67
C GLN A 34 0.71 42.35 -4.75
N SER A 35 1.84 41.66 -4.84
CA SER A 35 2.86 41.91 -5.87
C SER A 35 2.29 41.88 -7.29
N LEU A 36 1.40 40.93 -7.59
CA LEU A 36 0.76 40.78 -8.90
C LEU A 36 -0.35 41.84 -9.16
N LEU A 37 -0.99 42.35 -8.09
CA LEU A 37 -2.04 43.40 -8.17
C LEU A 37 -1.48 44.83 -8.17
N GLU A 38 -0.29 45.04 -7.64
CA GLU A 38 0.36 46.36 -7.51
C GLU A 38 0.31 47.19 -8.80
N PRO A 39 0.59 46.61 -10.00
CA PRO A 39 0.52 47.35 -11.26
C PRO A 39 -0.87 47.91 -11.57
N TYR A 40 -1.91 47.37 -11.05
CA TYR A 40 -3.31 47.74 -11.29
C TYR A 40 -3.88 48.61 -10.17
N ALA A 41 -3.19 48.79 -9.07
CA ALA A 41 -3.69 49.46 -7.84
C ALA A 41 -4.24 50.86 -8.12
N ALA A 42 -3.52 51.66 -8.91
CA ALA A 42 -3.92 53.04 -9.20
C ALA A 42 -5.27 53.15 -9.94
N GLU A 43 -5.56 52.19 -10.83
CA GLU A 43 -6.83 52.14 -11.56
C GLU A 43 -7.95 51.48 -10.74
N LEU A 44 -7.58 50.49 -9.91
CA LEU A 44 -8.50 49.71 -9.10
C LEU A 44 -9.10 50.49 -7.95
N MET A 45 -8.30 51.23 -7.19
CA MET A 45 -8.75 51.84 -5.93
C MET A 45 -9.94 52.83 -6.09
N PRO A 46 -9.98 53.69 -7.13
CA PRO A 46 -11.15 54.51 -7.38
C PRO A 46 -12.40 53.75 -7.78
N LEU A 47 -12.27 52.60 -8.45
CA LEU A 47 -13.36 51.73 -8.85
C LEU A 47 -13.89 50.89 -7.69
N LEU A 48 -13.03 50.40 -6.80
CA LEU A 48 -13.33 49.71 -5.60
C LEU A 48 -14.16 50.60 -4.62
N ARG A 49 -13.67 51.84 -4.43
CA ARG A 49 -14.39 52.85 -3.59
C ARG A 49 -15.78 53.11 -4.15
N TYR A 50 -15.89 53.30 -5.47
CA TYR A 50 -17.18 53.48 -6.13
C TYR A 50 -18.12 52.28 -5.88
N ALA A 51 -17.61 51.07 -6.01
CA ALA A 51 -18.37 49.81 -5.83
C ALA A 51 -18.87 49.69 -4.37
N THR A 52 -18.00 49.89 -3.38
CA THR A 52 -18.33 49.74 -1.95
C THR A 52 -19.35 50.82 -1.47
N ILE A 53 -19.24 52.07 -1.94
CA ILE A 53 -20.24 53.12 -1.65
C ILE A 53 -21.63 52.68 -2.17
N ASN A 54 -21.74 52.26 -3.40
CA ASN A 54 -23.00 51.80 -4.00
C ASN A 54 -23.60 50.58 -3.29
N LEU A 55 -22.80 49.63 -2.82
CA LEU A 55 -23.29 48.48 -2.06
C LEU A 55 -23.86 48.93 -0.71
N ASN A 56 -23.14 49.79 0.00
CA ASN A 56 -23.58 50.36 1.26
C ASN A 56 -24.90 51.15 1.11
N GLU A 57 -25.01 52.06 0.14
CA GLU A 57 -26.21 52.85 -0.13
C GLU A 57 -27.42 51.99 -0.49
N GLN A 58 -27.21 50.85 -1.15
CA GLN A 58 -28.29 49.95 -1.54
C GLN A 58 -28.60 48.86 -0.51
N GLY A 59 -27.84 48.79 0.60
CA GLY A 59 -28.02 47.78 1.63
C GLY A 59 -27.77 46.34 1.12
N ILE A 60 -26.84 46.16 0.16
CA ILE A 60 -26.51 44.85 -0.38
C ILE A 60 -25.37 44.25 0.46
N GLU A 61 -25.62 43.12 1.10
CA GLU A 61 -24.58 42.35 1.77
C GLU A 61 -23.61 41.74 0.75
N SER A 62 -22.33 42.03 0.93
CA SER A 62 -21.24 41.51 0.07
C SER A 62 -19.93 41.50 0.84
N ASP A 63 -19.12 40.49 0.62
CA ASP A 63 -17.74 40.38 1.19
C ASP A 63 -16.89 41.60 0.77
N LEU A 64 -17.23 42.24 -0.35
CA LEU A 64 -16.57 43.44 -0.83
C LEU A 64 -16.68 44.63 0.14
N LEU A 65 -17.63 44.63 1.04
CA LEU A 65 -17.80 45.71 2.06
C LEU A 65 -16.64 45.74 3.07
N HIS A 66 -15.89 44.63 3.24
CA HIS A 66 -14.66 44.65 4.05
C HIS A 66 -13.59 45.60 3.44
N CYS A 67 -13.75 45.99 2.18
CA CYS A 67 -12.84 46.91 1.48
C CYS A 67 -13.30 48.39 1.53
N SER A 68 -14.37 48.72 2.25
CA SER A 68 -15.03 50.07 2.22
C SER A 68 -14.11 51.21 2.70
N GLU A 69 -13.17 50.98 3.61
CA GLU A 69 -12.29 51.96 4.20
C GLU A 69 -10.93 52.04 3.54
N LEU A 70 -10.66 51.24 2.51
CA LEU A 70 -9.36 51.15 1.87
C LEU A 70 -9.07 52.40 1.01
N ASN A 71 -7.87 52.96 1.20
CA ASN A 71 -7.32 54.02 0.36
C ASN A 71 -6.22 53.47 -0.56
N ASP A 72 -5.63 52.33 -0.21
CA ASP A 72 -4.61 51.60 -0.92
C ASP A 72 -4.83 50.12 -0.79
N LEU A 73 -4.02 49.25 -1.44
CA LEU A 73 -4.10 47.79 -1.24
C LEU A 73 -3.93 47.44 0.24
N PRO A 74 -4.67 46.43 0.75
CA PRO A 74 -4.57 46.05 2.17
C PRO A 74 -3.14 45.62 2.51
N GLU A 75 -2.71 45.85 3.74
CA GLU A 75 -1.42 45.34 4.24
C GLU A 75 -1.39 43.83 4.25
N CYS A 76 -0.22 43.22 4.04
CA CYS A 76 0.03 41.80 4.12
C CYS A 76 -0.03 41.34 5.57
N SER A 77 -1.22 41.06 6.05
CA SER A 77 -1.45 40.55 7.41
C SER A 77 -2.64 39.63 7.47
N LEU A 78 -2.62 38.68 8.40
CA LEU A 78 -3.74 37.79 8.67
C LEU A 78 -5.04 38.53 8.98
N THR A 79 -4.96 39.67 9.67
CA THR A 79 -6.13 40.49 10.03
C THR A 79 -6.86 41.03 8.80
N ASN A 80 -6.15 41.18 7.68
CA ASN A 80 -6.70 41.67 6.43
C ASN A 80 -7.12 40.56 5.46
N LEU A 81 -7.04 39.27 5.85
CA LEU A 81 -7.40 38.16 4.99
C LEU A 81 -8.84 38.26 4.45
N ASN A 82 -9.82 38.64 5.30
CA ASN A 82 -11.19 38.86 4.87
C ASN A 82 -11.31 39.97 3.81
N THR A 83 -10.54 41.02 3.95
CA THR A 83 -10.47 42.12 2.98
C THR A 83 -9.87 41.63 1.64
N TRP A 84 -8.81 40.85 1.68
CA TRP A 84 -8.21 40.23 0.50
C TRP A 84 -9.18 39.27 -0.21
N ILE A 85 -9.89 38.40 0.54
CA ILE A 85 -10.93 37.52 0.01
C ILE A 85 -12.07 38.34 -0.58
N GLY A 86 -12.50 39.43 0.10
CA GLY A 86 -13.50 40.36 -0.40
C GLY A 86 -13.12 40.96 -1.77
N LEU A 87 -11.88 41.40 -1.93
CA LEU A 87 -11.36 41.88 -3.22
C LEU A 87 -11.51 40.84 -4.36
N THR A 88 -11.25 39.55 -4.08
CA THR A 88 -11.39 38.51 -5.11
C THR A 88 -12.81 38.41 -5.65
N SER A 89 -13.82 38.74 -4.85
CA SER A 89 -15.24 38.68 -5.25
C SER A 89 -15.59 39.69 -6.35
N LEU A 90 -14.86 40.79 -6.42
CA LEU A 90 -15.00 41.79 -7.50
C LEU A 90 -14.47 41.29 -8.82
N PHE A 91 -13.37 40.53 -8.80
CA PHE A 91 -12.64 40.11 -10.01
C PHE A 91 -13.13 38.81 -10.59
N LEU A 92 -13.39 37.81 -9.73
CA LEU A 92 -13.57 36.44 -10.18
C LEU A 92 -15.06 36.04 -10.27
N VAL A 93 -15.38 35.15 -11.20
CA VAL A 93 -16.67 34.44 -11.20
C VAL A 93 -16.78 33.55 -9.96
N LYS A 94 -18.01 33.15 -9.58
CA LYS A 94 -18.24 32.32 -8.38
C LYS A 94 -17.40 31.03 -8.32
N THR A 95 -17.10 30.44 -9.45
CA THR A 95 -16.26 29.24 -9.55
C THR A 95 -14.76 29.52 -9.36
N GLY A 96 -14.31 30.78 -9.47
CA GLY A 96 -12.90 31.17 -9.41
C GLY A 96 -12.10 30.88 -10.68
N THR A 97 -12.71 30.25 -11.68
CA THR A 97 -12.03 29.73 -12.88
C THR A 97 -11.70 30.80 -13.93
N ALA A 98 -12.24 31.99 -13.81
CA ALA A 98 -12.03 33.08 -14.77
C ALA A 98 -12.31 34.45 -14.15
N PHE A 99 -11.72 35.49 -14.72
CA PHE A 99 -12.12 36.86 -14.47
C PHE A 99 -13.55 37.13 -14.96
N ARG A 100 -14.27 38.01 -14.28
CA ARG A 100 -15.58 38.48 -14.74
C ARG A 100 -15.44 39.24 -16.07
N LYS A 101 -16.34 38.98 -17.01
CA LYS A 101 -16.44 39.75 -18.26
C LYS A 101 -17.25 41.04 -18.11
N ASP A 102 -18.10 41.13 -17.09
CA ASP A 102 -18.95 42.28 -16.79
C ASP A 102 -19.25 42.34 -15.29
N VAL A 103 -19.48 43.54 -14.79
CA VAL A 103 -19.86 43.79 -13.41
C VAL A 103 -21.32 44.27 -13.34
N ARG A 104 -22.02 43.91 -12.25
CA ARG A 104 -23.44 44.11 -12.07
C ARG A 104 -23.73 44.81 -10.74
N LYS A 105 -25.01 44.97 -10.42
CA LYS A 105 -25.47 45.57 -9.18
C LYS A 105 -24.92 44.88 -7.92
N GLY A 106 -24.80 43.55 -7.97
CA GLY A 106 -24.26 42.75 -6.87
C GLY A 106 -22.77 42.98 -6.56
N GLU A 107 -22.01 43.50 -7.55
CA GLU A 107 -20.61 43.88 -7.43
C GLU A 107 -20.44 45.39 -7.26
N GLY A 108 -21.52 46.14 -6.95
CA GLY A 108 -21.50 47.59 -6.71
C GLY A 108 -21.59 48.49 -7.95
N PHE A 109 -21.92 47.90 -9.11
CA PHE A 109 -22.11 48.65 -10.36
C PHE A 109 -23.57 48.63 -10.81
N PRO A 110 -24.39 49.59 -10.31
CA PRO A 110 -25.84 49.58 -10.62
C PRO A 110 -26.10 49.88 -12.10
N PRO A 111 -27.27 49.46 -12.62
CA PRO A 111 -27.71 49.84 -13.95
C PRO A 111 -27.91 51.36 -14.04
N GLN A 112 -27.75 51.90 -15.25
CA GLN A 112 -27.89 53.37 -15.49
C GLN A 112 -29.26 53.88 -14.98
N SER A 113 -29.24 54.73 -13.96
CA SER A 113 -30.42 55.33 -13.33
C SER A 113 -30.13 56.72 -12.86
N GLY A 114 -31.15 57.55 -12.68
CA GLY A 114 -31.02 58.95 -12.24
C GLY A 114 -30.94 59.98 -13.37
N ASP A 115 -30.30 61.08 -13.13
CA ASP A 115 -30.10 62.15 -14.13
C ASP A 115 -29.03 61.81 -15.16
N ASN A 116 -28.79 62.71 -16.15
CA ASN A 116 -27.86 62.47 -17.24
C ASN A 116 -26.40 62.38 -16.80
N GLU A 117 -26.02 63.17 -15.75
CA GLU A 117 -24.65 63.10 -15.20
C GLU A 117 -24.41 61.81 -14.43
N GLN A 118 -25.37 61.34 -13.63
CA GLN A 118 -25.30 60.10 -12.91
C GLN A 118 -25.21 58.88 -13.89
N LYS A 119 -26.01 58.88 -14.95
CA LYS A 119 -25.98 57.83 -15.97
C LYS A 119 -24.64 57.80 -16.72
N ALA A 120 -24.06 59.02 -17.01
CA ALA A 120 -22.74 59.11 -17.63
C ALA A 120 -21.64 58.56 -16.73
N LEU A 121 -21.66 58.92 -15.45
CA LEU A 121 -20.70 58.44 -14.43
C LEU A 121 -20.81 56.92 -14.25
N GLN A 122 -22.02 56.36 -14.11
CA GLN A 122 -22.25 54.93 -13.98
C GLN A 122 -21.74 54.14 -15.19
N LYS A 123 -21.95 54.68 -16.41
CA LYS A 123 -21.44 54.08 -17.63
C LYS A 123 -19.92 54.15 -17.67
N GLU A 124 -19.33 55.29 -17.36
CA GLU A 124 -17.86 55.45 -17.32
C GLU A 124 -17.19 54.47 -16.36
N LYS A 125 -17.67 54.42 -15.11
CA LYS A 125 -17.09 53.49 -14.09
C LYS A 125 -17.24 52.03 -14.47
N LYS A 126 -18.38 51.63 -15.04
CA LYS A 126 -18.59 50.30 -15.53
C LYS A 126 -17.65 49.89 -16.68
N GLU A 127 -17.49 50.80 -17.66
CA GLU A 127 -16.58 50.55 -18.80
C GLU A 127 -15.11 50.51 -18.33
N ALA A 128 -14.72 51.42 -17.41
CA ALA A 128 -13.40 51.40 -16.82
C ALA A 128 -13.09 50.05 -16.10
N MET A 129 -14.05 49.54 -15.35
CA MET A 129 -13.90 48.23 -14.68
C MET A 129 -13.78 47.07 -15.68
N LYS A 130 -14.53 47.09 -16.78
CA LYS A 130 -14.39 46.09 -17.83
C LYS A 130 -13.01 46.09 -18.51
N VAL A 131 -12.48 47.28 -18.76
CA VAL A 131 -11.14 47.44 -19.36
C VAL A 131 -10.08 46.89 -18.39
N LEU A 132 -10.19 47.24 -17.11
CA LEU A 132 -9.30 46.70 -16.07
C LEU A 132 -9.39 45.17 -15.95
N LEU A 133 -10.56 44.61 -15.87
CA LEU A 133 -10.76 43.14 -15.83
C LEU A 133 -10.19 42.46 -17.07
N LYS A 134 -10.31 43.07 -18.25
CA LYS A 134 -9.72 42.53 -19.48
C LYS A 134 -8.20 42.55 -19.45
N SER A 135 -7.59 43.63 -18.94
CA SER A 135 -6.14 43.69 -18.77
C SER A 135 -5.64 42.71 -17.74
N MET A 136 -6.33 42.56 -16.58
CA MET A 136 -5.99 41.55 -15.56
C MET A 136 -6.11 40.11 -16.12
N ALA A 137 -7.05 39.86 -17.01
CA ALA A 137 -7.25 38.55 -17.63
C ALA A 137 -6.12 38.13 -18.58
N GLU A 138 -5.21 39.03 -18.93
CA GLU A 138 -4.01 38.72 -19.70
C GLU A 138 -2.91 38.06 -18.80
N SER A 139 -3.05 38.11 -17.47
CA SER A 139 -2.15 37.46 -16.51
C SER A 139 -2.78 36.18 -15.90
N PRO A 140 -2.41 34.99 -16.38
CA PRO A 140 -2.83 33.72 -15.77
C PRO A 140 -2.34 33.55 -14.34
N GLU A 141 -1.17 34.09 -14.01
CA GLU A 141 -0.58 34.03 -12.68
C GLU A 141 -1.43 34.78 -11.66
N LEU A 142 -1.93 36.00 -12.03
CA LEU A 142 -2.82 36.78 -11.20
C LEU A 142 -4.14 36.03 -10.93
N LEU A 143 -4.71 35.38 -11.95
CA LEU A 143 -5.92 34.57 -11.79
C LEU A 143 -5.69 33.44 -10.77
N GLN A 144 -4.58 32.71 -10.88
CA GLN A 144 -4.23 31.63 -9.98
C GLN A 144 -4.00 32.13 -8.54
N ALA A 145 -3.29 33.25 -8.36
CA ALA A 145 -3.05 33.83 -7.04
C ALA A 145 -4.35 34.26 -6.36
N LEU A 146 -5.27 34.92 -7.08
CA LEU A 146 -6.56 35.36 -6.57
C LEU A 146 -7.52 34.19 -6.25
N ASP A 147 -7.56 33.15 -7.10
CA ASP A 147 -8.35 31.94 -6.81
C ASP A 147 -7.78 31.19 -5.60
N TYR A 148 -6.47 31.17 -5.43
CA TYR A 148 -5.83 30.60 -4.26
C TYR A 148 -6.16 31.33 -2.97
N LEU A 149 -6.07 32.68 -2.95
CA LEU A 149 -6.46 33.51 -1.81
C LEU A 149 -7.87 33.20 -1.30
N ARG A 150 -8.81 33.07 -2.24
CA ARG A 150 -10.22 32.79 -1.91
C ARG A 150 -10.44 31.45 -1.19
N ARG A 151 -9.49 30.52 -1.34
CA ARG A 151 -9.54 29.17 -0.74
C ARG A 151 -8.85 29.10 0.60
N LEU A 152 -8.15 30.15 1.03
CA LEU A 152 -7.45 30.15 2.31
C LEU A 152 -8.47 30.05 3.47
N PRO A 153 -8.16 29.29 4.52
CA PRO A 153 -9.00 29.17 5.70
C PRO A 153 -8.94 30.47 6.51
N LEU A 154 -10.11 30.90 7.02
CA LEU A 154 -10.17 31.97 7.98
C LEU A 154 -9.76 31.47 9.38
N PRO A 155 -9.07 32.28 10.20
CA PRO A 155 -8.55 31.86 11.50
C PRO A 155 -9.57 31.33 12.50
N ASN A 156 -10.85 31.68 12.33
CA ASN A 156 -11.94 31.30 13.21
C ASN A 156 -12.88 30.24 12.61
N ASP A 157 -12.56 29.71 11.45
CA ASP A 157 -13.34 28.65 10.81
C ASP A 157 -13.09 27.31 11.50
N ASP A 158 -14.08 26.82 12.24
CA ASP A 158 -14.19 25.47 12.78
C ASP A 158 -13.29 25.10 14.01
N GLU A 159 -13.69 25.61 15.20
CA GLU A 159 -13.09 25.24 16.50
C GLU A 159 -13.05 23.71 16.72
N LEU A 160 -14.04 22.96 16.22
CA LEU A 160 -14.11 21.51 16.42
C LEU A 160 -12.99 20.74 15.70
N SER A 161 -12.57 21.20 14.53
CA SER A 161 -11.45 20.59 13.80
C SER A 161 -10.11 20.84 14.49
N TRP A 162 -9.94 22.01 15.09
CA TRP A 162 -8.77 22.34 15.89
C TRP A 162 -8.71 21.53 17.20
N ASP A 163 -9.84 21.33 17.88
CA ASP A 163 -9.94 20.49 19.06
C ASP A 163 -9.60 19.04 18.77
N PHE A 164 -10.04 18.53 17.61
CA PHE A 164 -9.68 17.18 17.17
C PHE A 164 -8.19 17.07 16.86
N LEU A 165 -7.61 18.04 16.15
CA LEU A 165 -6.17 18.05 15.85
C LEU A 165 -5.35 18.14 17.13
N ASN A 166 -5.73 18.95 18.08
CA ASN A 166 -5.09 19.04 19.39
C ASN A 166 -5.16 17.69 20.13
N THR A 167 -6.32 17.06 20.16
CA THR A 167 -6.48 15.72 20.75
C THR A 167 -5.60 14.68 20.03
N LEU A 168 -5.52 14.74 18.69
CA LEU A 168 -4.70 13.85 17.89
C LEU A 168 -3.22 14.01 18.22
N THR A 169 -2.72 15.24 18.36
CA THR A 169 -1.30 15.50 18.71
C THR A 169 -0.94 14.93 20.09
N LEU A 170 -1.88 14.89 21.04
CA LEU A 170 -1.70 14.23 22.34
C LEU A 170 -1.56 12.71 22.22
N VAL A 171 -2.27 12.09 21.29
CA VAL A 171 -2.30 10.61 21.12
C VAL A 171 -1.16 10.12 20.23
N LEU A 172 -0.68 10.93 19.28
CA LEU A 172 0.35 10.52 18.31
C LEU A 172 1.63 9.95 18.94
N PRO A 173 2.24 10.53 19.99
CA PRO A 173 3.43 9.97 20.62
C PRO A 173 3.19 8.56 21.18
N THR A 174 2.01 8.33 21.78
CA THR A 174 1.65 7.01 22.29
C THR A 174 1.47 5.99 21.14
N LEU A 175 0.84 6.40 20.05
CA LEU A 175 0.70 5.54 18.86
C LEU A 175 2.07 5.19 18.26
N MET A 176 3.00 6.15 18.20
CA MET A 176 4.37 5.90 17.74
C MET A 176 5.11 4.92 18.63
N ALA A 177 5.04 5.08 19.94
CA ALA A 177 5.65 4.14 20.87
C ALA A 177 5.08 2.72 20.73
N GLN A 178 3.75 2.60 20.57
CA GLN A 178 3.10 1.31 20.34
C GLN A 178 3.49 0.69 18.99
N LEU A 179 3.67 1.51 17.94
CA LEU A 179 4.14 1.05 16.64
C LEU A 179 5.58 0.52 16.72
N GLU A 180 6.48 1.21 17.42
CA GLU A 180 7.87 0.76 17.65
C GLU A 180 7.91 -0.56 18.43
N LEU A 181 7.06 -0.71 19.46
CA LEU A 181 6.91 -1.97 20.19
C LEU A 181 6.40 -3.09 19.26
N ALA A 182 5.42 -2.80 18.39
CA ALA A 182 4.93 -3.78 17.43
C ALA A 182 6.00 -4.19 16.41
N PHE A 183 6.85 -3.27 15.95
CA PHE A 183 7.98 -3.58 15.08
C PHE A 183 8.97 -4.52 15.77
N THR A 184 9.31 -4.23 17.00
CA THR A 184 10.22 -5.07 17.83
C THR A 184 9.63 -6.46 18.06
N GLN A 185 8.37 -6.55 18.50
CA GLN A 185 7.70 -7.84 18.77
C GLN A 185 7.56 -8.72 17.55
N LYS A 186 7.28 -8.12 16.39
CA LYS A 186 7.09 -8.86 15.13
C LYS A 186 8.37 -9.04 14.32
N ASN A 187 9.48 -8.45 14.76
CA ASN A 187 10.74 -8.39 14.03
C ASN A 187 10.56 -7.95 12.56
N LYS A 188 9.71 -6.94 12.35
CA LYS A 188 9.35 -6.37 11.04
C LYS A 188 9.31 -4.85 11.18
N ILE A 189 9.76 -4.16 10.15
CA ILE A 189 9.69 -2.69 10.04
C ILE A 189 9.10 -2.29 8.70
N ASP A 190 8.61 -1.06 8.59
CA ASP A 190 8.20 -0.45 7.31
C ASP A 190 9.32 0.40 6.71
N TYR A 191 9.13 0.84 5.45
CA TYR A 191 10.14 1.67 4.77
C TYR A 191 10.37 3.03 5.44
N PRO A 192 9.35 3.76 5.94
CA PRO A 192 9.57 4.99 6.70
C PRO A 192 10.46 4.79 7.92
N GLN A 193 10.30 3.69 8.66
CA GLN A 193 11.12 3.39 9.82
C GLN A 193 12.60 3.17 9.46
N VAL A 194 12.89 2.59 8.29
CA VAL A 194 14.28 2.47 7.80
C VAL A 194 14.92 3.84 7.63
N SER A 195 14.22 4.78 6.98
CA SER A 195 14.71 6.15 6.77
C SER A 195 14.89 6.90 8.10
N LEU A 196 13.91 6.79 9.00
CA LEU A 196 13.98 7.42 10.33
C LEU A 196 15.13 6.83 11.18
N ALA A 197 15.34 5.52 11.13
CA ALA A 197 16.44 4.88 11.83
C ALA A 197 17.81 5.33 11.29
N ALA A 198 17.94 5.49 9.97
CA ALA A 198 19.15 6.02 9.35
C ALA A 198 19.42 7.49 9.79
N LEU A 199 18.40 8.33 9.80
CA LEU A 199 18.51 9.71 10.30
C LEU A 199 18.90 9.79 11.78
N ARG A 200 18.29 8.94 12.62
CA ARG A 200 18.63 8.83 14.06
C ARG A 200 20.07 8.34 14.28
N ALA A 201 20.52 7.37 13.45
CA ALA A 201 21.86 6.80 13.56
C ALA A 201 22.96 7.82 13.24
N LEU A 202 22.68 8.86 12.43
CA LEU A 202 23.62 9.95 12.16
C LEU A 202 23.65 11.04 13.25
N GLY A 203 22.61 11.11 14.09
CA GLY A 203 22.49 12.15 15.13
C GLY A 203 22.01 13.49 14.60
N ALA A 204 22.15 14.54 15.43
CA ALA A 204 21.88 15.92 15.04
C ALA A 204 23.10 16.56 14.37
N GLU A 205 22.92 17.63 13.60
CA GLU A 205 24.03 18.33 12.91
C GLU A 205 25.04 18.94 13.90
N ASP A 206 24.55 19.44 15.03
CA ASP A 206 25.36 19.98 16.11
C ASP A 206 25.91 18.91 17.07
N ASN A 207 25.42 17.70 16.99
CA ASN A 207 25.86 16.57 17.80
C ASN A 207 25.87 15.25 16.99
N PRO A 208 26.81 15.13 16.01
CA PRO A 208 26.93 13.94 15.17
C PRO A 208 27.37 12.73 15.98
N THR A 209 26.89 11.54 15.60
CA THR A 209 27.32 10.27 16.22
C THR A 209 28.70 9.83 15.70
N ASP A 210 29.32 8.86 16.40
CA ASP A 210 30.57 8.23 15.93
C ASP A 210 30.41 7.62 14.54
N LEU A 211 29.20 7.10 14.21
CA LEU A 211 28.89 6.61 12.87
C LEU A 211 28.93 7.72 11.82
N ALA A 212 28.31 8.87 12.12
CA ALA A 212 28.31 10.03 11.20
C ALA A 212 29.74 10.51 10.94
N LEU A 213 30.57 10.64 11.99
CA LEU A 213 31.97 11.02 11.87
C LEU A 213 32.79 10.00 11.08
N SER A 214 32.54 8.69 11.29
CA SER A 214 33.20 7.63 10.53
C SER A 214 32.84 7.69 9.05
N LEU A 215 31.55 7.90 8.71
CA LEU A 215 31.07 8.03 7.34
C LEU A 215 31.61 9.30 6.66
N ASP A 216 31.66 10.43 7.36
CA ASP A 216 32.24 11.68 6.83
C ASP A 216 33.71 11.48 6.45
N TYR A 217 34.48 10.74 7.25
CA TYR A 217 35.87 10.42 6.96
C TYR A 217 36.04 9.45 5.77
N GLN A 218 35.11 8.50 5.59
CA GLN A 218 35.22 7.44 4.59
C GLN A 218 34.64 7.83 3.24
N ILE A 219 33.50 8.56 3.23
CA ILE A 219 32.78 8.93 2.01
C ILE A 219 33.40 10.18 1.41
N LYS A 220 33.95 10.06 0.20
CA LYS A 220 34.51 11.17 -0.56
C LYS A 220 33.71 11.56 -1.78
N HIS A 221 32.97 10.62 -2.36
CA HIS A 221 32.23 10.83 -3.59
C HIS A 221 30.82 10.26 -3.41
N ILE A 222 29.79 11.07 -3.63
CA ILE A 222 28.38 10.68 -3.62
C ILE A 222 27.82 10.87 -5.02
N LEU A 223 27.30 9.79 -5.60
CA LEU A 223 26.60 9.78 -6.89
C LEU A 223 25.15 9.37 -6.64
N ILE A 224 24.22 10.19 -7.12
CA ILE A 224 22.77 9.93 -6.95
C ILE A 224 22.11 9.99 -8.31
N ASP A 225 21.45 8.92 -8.68
CA ASP A 225 20.65 8.83 -9.89
C ASP A 225 19.16 9.01 -9.59
N GLU A 226 18.37 9.41 -10.58
CA GLU A 226 16.91 9.64 -10.47
C GLU A 226 16.52 10.58 -9.31
N PHE A 227 17.30 11.62 -9.08
CA PHE A 227 17.13 12.49 -7.90
C PHE A 227 15.76 13.18 -7.82
N GLN A 228 15.06 13.40 -8.95
CA GLN A 228 13.71 13.96 -8.98
C GLN A 228 12.68 13.11 -8.23
N ASP A 229 13.01 11.86 -7.89
CA ASP A 229 12.16 10.97 -7.10
C ASP A 229 12.56 10.89 -5.61
N THR A 230 13.42 11.82 -5.18
CA THR A 230 13.89 11.91 -3.79
C THR A 230 12.80 12.47 -2.87
N SER A 231 12.66 11.87 -1.70
CA SER A 231 11.79 12.35 -0.61
C SER A 231 12.50 13.32 0.32
N SER A 232 11.73 14.08 1.12
CA SER A 232 12.29 15.01 2.11
C SER A 232 13.19 14.31 3.13
N SER A 233 12.87 13.10 3.57
CA SER A 233 13.71 12.32 4.49
C SER A 233 15.03 11.86 3.87
N GLN A 234 15.03 11.51 2.58
CA GLN A 234 16.27 11.19 1.85
C GLN A 234 17.13 12.43 1.63
N MET A 235 16.51 13.59 1.34
CA MET A 235 17.23 14.86 1.25
C MET A 235 17.87 15.23 2.59
N GLU A 236 17.18 15.04 3.69
CA GLU A 236 17.71 15.28 5.04
C GLU A 236 18.86 14.32 5.37
N LEU A 237 18.75 13.05 4.97
CA LEU A 237 19.85 12.09 5.10
C LEU A 237 21.09 12.56 4.34
N LEU A 238 20.92 13.03 3.10
CA LEU A 238 22.00 13.56 2.29
C LEU A 238 22.63 14.79 2.94
N ARG A 239 21.81 15.70 3.48
CA ARG A 239 22.26 16.90 4.19
C ARG A 239 23.13 16.56 5.39
N LYS A 240 22.72 15.59 6.20
CA LYS A 240 23.51 15.08 7.35
C LYS A 240 24.81 14.41 6.92
N LEU A 241 24.81 13.64 5.84
CA LEU A 241 26.01 12.99 5.32
C LEU A 241 27.03 13.98 4.76
N THR A 242 26.58 15.16 4.36
CA THR A 242 27.44 16.20 3.74
C THR A 242 27.64 17.42 4.65
N SER A 243 27.16 17.41 5.88
CA SER A 243 27.21 18.56 6.79
C SER A 243 28.63 19.06 7.11
N GLY A 244 29.62 18.15 7.12
CA GLY A 244 31.05 18.48 7.31
C GLY A 244 31.81 18.78 6.01
N TRP A 245 31.14 18.90 4.85
CA TRP A 245 31.80 19.14 3.58
C TRP A 245 31.99 20.64 3.32
N GLU A 246 33.15 20.98 2.74
CA GLU A 246 33.48 22.36 2.35
C GLU A 246 33.80 22.42 0.85
N GLU A 247 33.67 23.62 0.26
CA GLU A 247 34.07 23.82 -1.13
C GLU A 247 35.57 23.49 -1.32
N ARG A 248 35.86 22.67 -2.34
CA ARG A 248 37.25 22.30 -2.75
C ARG A 248 38.01 21.46 -1.74
N ASP A 249 37.34 20.77 -0.83
CA ASP A 249 37.97 19.84 0.12
C ASP A 249 38.36 18.48 -0.52
N GLY A 250 38.06 18.30 -1.80
CA GLY A 250 38.35 17.08 -2.57
C GLY A 250 37.20 16.06 -2.56
N ARG A 251 36.10 16.38 -1.89
CA ARG A 251 34.86 15.59 -1.90
C ARG A 251 33.94 16.06 -3.03
N THR A 252 33.14 15.17 -3.61
CA THR A 252 32.27 15.51 -4.74
C THR A 252 30.87 14.97 -4.57
N LEU A 253 29.88 15.79 -4.88
CA LEU A 253 28.46 15.42 -5.01
C LEU A 253 28.08 15.48 -6.49
N PHE A 254 27.66 14.36 -7.07
CA PHE A 254 27.19 14.26 -8.44
C PHE A 254 25.77 13.76 -8.47
N VAL A 255 24.84 14.55 -9.01
CA VAL A 255 23.41 14.29 -8.99
C VAL A 255 22.89 14.25 -10.42
N VAL A 256 22.19 13.19 -10.76
CA VAL A 256 21.56 13.01 -12.09
C VAL A 256 20.05 12.91 -11.91
N GLY A 257 19.30 13.55 -12.79
CA GLY A 257 17.85 13.49 -12.80
C GLY A 257 17.22 14.28 -13.92
N ASP A 258 15.93 13.98 -14.14
CA ASP A 258 15.08 14.71 -15.06
C ASP A 258 13.77 15.10 -14.35
N ALA A 259 13.61 16.38 -14.04
CA ALA A 259 12.43 16.89 -13.35
C ALA A 259 11.11 16.56 -14.10
N MET A 260 11.14 16.51 -15.43
CA MET A 260 9.98 16.16 -16.26
C MET A 260 9.59 14.67 -16.13
N GLN A 261 10.45 13.83 -15.58
CA GLN A 261 10.19 12.40 -15.33
C GLN A 261 9.87 12.04 -13.87
N SER A 262 9.58 13.02 -13.02
CA SER A 262 9.13 12.75 -11.63
C SER A 262 7.68 12.26 -11.62
N CYS A 263 7.46 11.02 -11.12
CA CYS A 263 6.15 10.38 -11.11
C CYS A 263 5.87 9.52 -9.85
N TYR A 264 6.67 9.65 -8.80
CA TYR A 264 6.53 8.88 -7.56
C TYR A 264 6.03 9.73 -6.39
N GLY A 265 5.15 10.71 -6.64
CA GLY A 265 4.50 11.51 -5.61
C GLY A 265 3.77 10.66 -4.56
N PHE A 266 3.19 9.52 -4.95
CA PHE A 266 2.58 8.55 -4.03
C PHE A 266 3.58 7.85 -3.08
N ARG A 267 4.90 7.98 -3.33
CA ARG A 267 5.99 7.54 -2.44
C ARG A 267 6.66 8.71 -1.71
N ASN A 268 5.99 9.85 -1.63
CA ASN A 268 6.49 11.10 -1.05
C ASN A 268 7.69 11.71 -1.80
N ALA A 269 7.90 11.35 -3.08
CA ALA A 269 8.86 12.05 -3.92
C ALA A 269 8.40 13.48 -4.14
N ASN A 270 9.35 14.42 -4.07
CA ASN A 270 9.09 15.84 -4.24
C ASN A 270 10.06 16.47 -5.24
N VAL A 271 9.56 16.71 -6.45
CA VAL A 271 10.38 17.28 -7.53
C VAL A 271 10.89 18.70 -7.19
N GLY A 272 10.21 19.43 -6.30
CA GLY A 272 10.68 20.74 -5.82
C GLY A 272 12.06 20.67 -5.14
N LEU A 273 12.41 19.53 -4.53
CA LEU A 273 13.75 19.33 -3.95
C LEU A 273 14.84 19.30 -5.02
N PHE A 274 14.56 18.72 -6.19
CA PHE A 274 15.48 18.72 -7.31
C PHE A 274 15.65 20.12 -7.91
N ILE A 275 14.54 20.86 -8.07
CA ILE A 275 14.59 22.26 -8.54
C ILE A 275 15.41 23.10 -7.56
N LYS A 276 15.12 22.99 -6.26
CA LYS A 276 15.87 23.72 -5.22
C LYS A 276 17.35 23.39 -5.23
N LEU A 277 17.71 22.10 -5.29
CA LEU A 277 19.11 21.67 -5.34
C LEU A 277 19.83 22.31 -6.53
N ARG A 278 19.18 22.37 -7.70
CA ARG A 278 19.72 22.97 -8.92
C ARG A 278 19.95 24.48 -8.77
N GLU A 279 19.07 25.20 -8.08
CA GLU A 279 19.10 26.66 -7.92
C GLU A 279 20.00 27.11 -6.79
N SER A 280 20.00 26.44 -5.67
CA SER A 280 20.65 26.90 -4.43
C SER A 280 21.68 25.92 -3.84
N GLY A 281 21.89 24.74 -4.46
CA GLY A 281 22.83 23.75 -3.93
C GLY A 281 22.28 22.99 -2.71
N LEU A 282 23.19 22.38 -1.94
CA LEU A 282 22.90 21.59 -0.74
C LEU A 282 23.69 22.13 0.45
N GLY A 283 23.05 22.94 1.29
CA GLY A 283 23.76 23.58 2.40
C GLY A 283 24.95 24.42 1.92
N PRO A 284 26.16 24.12 2.40
CA PRO A 284 27.37 24.87 1.95
C PRO A 284 27.88 24.44 0.57
N ILE A 285 27.31 23.36 -0.02
CA ILE A 285 27.79 22.80 -1.29
C ILE A 285 27.08 23.49 -2.44
N SER A 286 27.79 24.25 -3.25
CA SER A 286 27.29 24.76 -4.53
C SER A 286 27.29 23.64 -5.58
N VAL A 287 26.26 23.58 -6.41
CA VAL A 287 26.19 22.64 -7.54
C VAL A 287 26.17 23.40 -8.85
N THR A 288 26.90 22.90 -9.84
CA THR A 288 26.92 23.49 -11.20
C THR A 288 25.95 22.66 -12.07
N PRO A 289 24.83 23.25 -12.52
CA PRO A 289 23.89 22.53 -13.38
C PRO A 289 24.47 22.33 -14.78
N ILE A 290 24.30 21.10 -15.30
CA ILE A 290 24.68 20.76 -16.67
C ILE A 290 23.46 20.14 -17.34
N ASP A 291 23.01 20.74 -18.44
CA ASP A 291 21.86 20.28 -19.19
C ASP A 291 22.26 19.39 -20.35
N LEU A 292 21.71 18.18 -20.42
CA LEU A 292 21.87 17.24 -21.52
C LEU A 292 20.66 17.37 -22.46
N LEU A 293 20.84 18.03 -23.59
CA LEU A 293 19.76 18.33 -24.55
C LEU A 293 19.68 17.32 -25.71
N ALA A 294 20.72 16.52 -25.94
CA ALA A 294 20.77 15.54 -27.02
C ALA A 294 20.00 14.28 -26.66
N ASN A 295 19.00 13.93 -27.45
CA ASN A 295 18.21 12.70 -27.32
C ASN A 295 18.78 11.62 -28.24
N PHE A 296 19.39 10.59 -27.67
CA PHE A 296 19.96 9.45 -28.38
C PHE A 296 18.99 8.24 -28.46
N ARG A 297 17.80 8.34 -27.87
CA ARG A 297 16.82 7.24 -27.81
C ARG A 297 15.90 7.27 -28.99
N SER A 298 15.23 8.37 -29.20
CA SER A 298 14.08 8.49 -30.11
C SER A 298 14.45 9.12 -31.43
N ASP A 299 13.79 8.69 -32.49
CA ASP A 299 13.87 9.31 -33.82
C ASP A 299 13.29 10.74 -33.80
N ALA A 300 13.73 11.58 -34.71
CA ALA A 300 13.34 12.98 -34.78
C ALA A 300 11.82 13.20 -34.87
N GLY A 301 11.07 12.28 -35.50
CA GLY A 301 9.61 12.39 -35.58
C GLY A 301 8.90 12.32 -34.22
N VAL A 302 9.41 11.53 -33.29
CA VAL A 302 8.90 11.46 -31.92
C VAL A 302 9.34 12.68 -31.11
N VAL A 303 10.63 13.04 -31.21
CA VAL A 303 11.20 14.19 -30.46
C VAL A 303 10.51 15.50 -30.85
N ASP A 304 10.32 15.76 -32.15
CA ASP A 304 9.67 16.99 -32.67
C ASP A 304 8.22 17.09 -32.17
N TRP A 305 7.48 15.98 -32.20
CA TRP A 305 6.12 15.94 -31.67
C TRP A 305 6.08 16.22 -30.17
N VAL A 306 6.99 15.59 -29.40
CA VAL A 306 7.10 15.81 -27.94
C VAL A 306 7.40 17.26 -27.66
N ASN A 307 8.39 17.87 -28.34
CA ASN A 307 8.72 19.28 -28.17
C ASN A 307 7.51 20.19 -28.49
N THR A 308 6.75 19.88 -29.53
CA THR A 308 5.60 20.70 -29.95
C THR A 308 4.46 20.63 -28.94
N VAL A 309 4.08 19.44 -28.51
CA VAL A 309 2.89 19.23 -27.68
C VAL A 309 3.18 19.54 -26.20
N PHE A 310 4.32 19.09 -25.69
CA PHE A 310 4.60 19.24 -24.26
C PHE A 310 5.12 20.62 -23.86
N SER A 311 5.65 21.43 -24.79
CA SER A 311 6.01 22.82 -24.52
C SER A 311 4.82 23.67 -24.02
N GLY A 312 3.61 23.41 -24.52
CA GLY A 312 2.40 24.06 -24.03
C GLY A 312 1.67 23.33 -22.90
N ALA A 313 2.02 22.06 -22.65
CA ALA A 313 1.38 21.25 -21.61
C ALA A 313 2.05 21.36 -20.24
N PHE A 314 3.37 21.63 -20.21
CA PHE A 314 4.10 21.92 -18.98
C PHE A 314 3.93 23.39 -18.60
N PRO A 315 4.06 23.75 -17.30
CA PRO A 315 4.10 25.13 -16.84
C PRO A 315 5.23 25.95 -17.51
N GLU A 316 5.02 27.25 -17.69
CA GLU A 316 6.03 28.14 -18.24
C GLU A 316 7.23 28.32 -17.30
N GLN A 317 6.98 28.29 -15.98
CA GLN A 317 8.00 28.50 -14.94
C GLN A 317 7.99 27.38 -13.92
N ASN A 318 9.14 27.19 -13.27
CA ASN A 318 9.28 26.28 -12.14
C ASN A 318 8.58 26.86 -10.90
N ASP A 319 7.89 26.00 -10.13
CA ASP A 319 7.38 26.34 -8.79
C ASP A 319 7.70 25.22 -7.82
N ILE A 320 8.61 25.48 -6.90
CA ILE A 320 9.10 24.54 -5.90
C ILE A 320 7.95 24.05 -5.01
N SER A 321 7.04 24.95 -4.64
CA SER A 321 5.96 24.65 -3.69
C SER A 321 4.89 23.73 -4.28
N ARG A 322 4.54 23.94 -5.54
CA ARG A 322 3.54 23.15 -6.28
C ARG A 322 4.16 21.95 -7.01
N GLY A 323 5.48 21.91 -7.13
CA GLY A 323 6.19 20.92 -7.94
C GLY A 323 5.91 21.12 -9.43
N ALA A 324 5.71 22.37 -9.86
CA ALA A 324 5.61 22.73 -11.26
C ALA A 324 7.02 22.75 -11.89
N VAL A 325 7.13 22.15 -13.07
CA VAL A 325 8.39 22.00 -13.81
C VAL A 325 8.20 22.61 -15.18
N SER A 326 9.10 23.50 -15.60
CA SER A 326 9.11 24.04 -16.95
C SER A 326 9.64 23.02 -17.96
N TYR A 327 9.16 23.11 -19.21
CA TYR A 327 9.58 22.21 -20.26
C TYR A 327 11.00 22.54 -20.74
N SER A 328 11.82 21.50 -20.93
CA SER A 328 13.16 21.60 -21.53
C SER A 328 13.16 20.91 -22.89
N HIS A 329 13.44 21.66 -23.95
CA HIS A 329 13.52 21.12 -25.32
C HIS A 329 14.70 20.16 -25.49
N SER A 330 14.50 19.08 -26.21
CA SER A 330 15.57 18.14 -26.59
C SER A 330 15.78 18.13 -28.10
N HIS A 331 16.99 17.73 -28.52
CA HIS A 331 17.39 17.63 -29.93
C HIS A 331 17.61 16.16 -30.29
N ALA A 332 16.91 15.66 -31.31
CA ALA A 332 17.10 14.30 -31.79
C ALA A 332 18.47 14.13 -32.43
N VAL A 333 19.20 13.08 -32.06
CA VAL A 333 20.42 12.64 -32.73
C VAL A 333 20.11 11.73 -33.92
N HIS A 334 19.06 10.91 -33.80
CA HIS A 334 18.62 10.04 -34.87
C HIS A 334 17.73 10.78 -35.87
N PRO A 335 17.95 10.58 -37.20
CA PRO A 335 17.13 11.22 -38.22
C PRO A 335 15.69 10.74 -38.15
N LYS A 336 14.80 11.50 -38.79
CA LYS A 336 13.40 11.11 -38.95
C LYS A 336 13.30 9.94 -39.93
N ASP A 337 12.85 8.80 -39.43
CA ASP A 337 12.47 7.64 -40.27
C ASP A 337 11.05 7.87 -40.84
N ILE A 338 10.75 7.20 -41.95
CA ILE A 338 9.42 7.24 -42.61
C ILE A 338 8.33 6.69 -41.67
N GLU A 339 8.70 5.74 -40.83
CA GLU A 339 7.81 5.12 -39.83
C GLU A 339 7.75 5.88 -38.51
N SER A 340 8.62 6.87 -38.30
CA SER A 340 8.69 7.64 -37.08
C SER A 340 7.52 8.64 -37.02
N ALA A 341 6.50 8.27 -36.25
CA ALA A 341 5.31 9.09 -36.10
C ALA A 341 4.62 8.90 -34.75
N VAL A 342 3.96 9.95 -34.30
CA VAL A 342 2.98 9.89 -33.22
C VAL A 342 1.60 10.00 -33.85
N SER A 343 0.76 8.98 -33.63
CA SER A 343 -0.63 8.98 -34.07
C SER A 343 -1.58 9.06 -32.89
N THR A 344 -2.62 9.88 -33.00
CA THR A 344 -3.63 10.01 -31.95
C THR A 344 -5.00 9.67 -32.54
N ARG A 345 -5.66 8.66 -32.00
CA ARG A 345 -6.94 8.17 -32.43
C ARG A 345 -8.01 8.34 -31.38
N ILE A 346 -9.12 9.02 -31.78
CA ILE A 346 -10.24 9.32 -30.88
C ILE A 346 -11.47 8.53 -31.35
N TYR A 347 -11.98 7.66 -30.51
CA TYR A 347 -13.21 6.91 -30.71
C TYR A 347 -14.38 7.69 -30.11
N GLN A 348 -15.27 8.18 -30.94
CA GLN A 348 -16.46 8.92 -30.53
C GLN A 348 -17.62 7.96 -30.33
N PHE A 349 -18.27 7.96 -29.17
CA PHE A 349 -19.42 7.10 -28.89
C PHE A 349 -20.67 7.92 -28.52
N ASP A 350 -21.83 7.44 -28.93
CA ASP A 350 -23.14 7.92 -28.50
C ASP A 350 -23.48 7.40 -27.07
N GLU A 351 -24.64 7.78 -26.51
CA GLU A 351 -25.00 7.50 -25.10
C GLU A 351 -24.80 6.05 -24.66
N ASP A 352 -25.02 5.07 -25.58
CA ASP A 352 -24.95 3.63 -25.26
C ASP A 352 -23.70 2.92 -25.83
N GLY A 353 -22.92 3.56 -26.70
CA GLY A 353 -21.82 2.97 -27.48
C GLY A 353 -20.45 2.91 -26.78
N LYS A 354 -20.37 3.17 -25.48
CA LYS A 354 -19.09 3.28 -24.75
C LYS A 354 -18.27 1.98 -24.72
N ASN A 355 -18.92 0.85 -24.53
CA ASN A 355 -18.23 -0.45 -24.50
C ASN A 355 -17.78 -0.87 -25.88
N GLU A 356 -18.59 -0.57 -26.90
CA GLU A 356 -18.28 -0.80 -28.32
C GLU A 356 -17.03 0.00 -28.71
N ALA A 357 -16.93 1.26 -28.31
CA ALA A 357 -15.74 2.07 -28.53
C ALA A 357 -14.47 1.48 -27.87
N TYR A 358 -14.59 0.89 -26.69
CA TYR A 358 -13.47 0.19 -26.07
C TYR A 358 -13.08 -1.12 -26.77
N ILE A 359 -14.04 -1.82 -27.35
CA ILE A 359 -13.80 -3.03 -28.17
C ILE A 359 -13.08 -2.65 -29.45
N GLU A 360 -13.53 -1.59 -30.13
CA GLU A 360 -12.90 -1.09 -31.36
C GLU A 360 -11.49 -0.56 -31.12
N GLU A 361 -11.27 0.16 -29.98
CA GLU A 361 -9.94 0.57 -29.55
C GLU A 361 -9.02 -0.64 -29.39
N ALA A 362 -9.50 -1.69 -28.71
CA ALA A 362 -8.74 -2.91 -28.47
C ALA A 362 -8.45 -3.71 -29.75
N ALA A 363 -9.43 -3.80 -30.64
CA ALA A 363 -9.29 -4.45 -31.96
C ALA A 363 -8.22 -3.75 -32.80
N TYR A 364 -8.28 -2.41 -32.88
CA TYR A 364 -7.26 -1.64 -33.61
C TYR A 364 -5.85 -1.88 -33.04
N ILE A 365 -5.68 -1.91 -31.72
CA ILE A 365 -4.39 -2.17 -31.10
C ILE A 365 -3.86 -3.55 -31.50
N ALA A 366 -4.71 -4.58 -31.49
CA ALA A 366 -4.32 -5.92 -31.87
C ALA A 366 -3.97 -6.01 -33.39
N ASP A 367 -4.74 -5.37 -34.25
CA ASP A 367 -4.49 -5.33 -35.70
C ASP A 367 -3.18 -4.60 -36.03
N GLU A 368 -2.94 -3.45 -35.37
CA GLU A 368 -1.74 -2.65 -35.60
C GLU A 368 -0.49 -3.37 -35.10
N ILE A 369 -0.56 -4.03 -33.94
CA ILE A 369 0.51 -4.89 -33.46
C ILE A 369 0.79 -6.03 -34.41
N SER A 370 -0.26 -6.67 -34.93
CA SER A 370 -0.13 -7.74 -35.95
C SER A 370 0.56 -7.23 -37.20
N ARG A 371 0.23 -6.02 -37.66
CA ARG A 371 0.85 -5.36 -38.80
C ARG A 371 2.34 -5.11 -38.56
N LEU A 372 2.67 -4.49 -37.43
CA LEU A 372 4.04 -4.18 -37.06
C LEU A 372 4.90 -5.44 -36.96
N ARG A 373 4.40 -6.49 -36.34
CA ARG A 373 5.11 -7.77 -36.22
C ARG A 373 5.37 -8.47 -37.55
N LYS A 374 4.44 -8.37 -38.51
CA LYS A 374 4.63 -8.88 -39.86
C LYS A 374 5.72 -8.10 -40.61
N GLN A 375 5.82 -6.81 -40.39
CA GLN A 375 6.84 -5.97 -41.01
C GLN A 375 8.21 -6.12 -40.37
N HIS A 376 8.23 -6.17 -39.03
CA HIS A 376 9.46 -6.17 -38.20
C HIS A 376 9.33 -7.09 -37.00
N SER A 377 9.59 -8.38 -37.16
CA SER A 377 9.39 -9.42 -36.13
C SER A 377 10.28 -9.26 -34.90
N GLN A 378 11.39 -8.52 -34.98
CA GLN A 378 12.36 -8.35 -33.90
C GLN A 378 12.16 -7.06 -33.09
N ARG A 379 11.30 -6.14 -33.53
CA ARG A 379 11.07 -4.89 -32.83
C ARG A 379 10.26 -5.10 -31.54
N GLU A 380 10.65 -4.39 -30.50
CA GLU A 380 9.99 -4.44 -29.21
C GLU A 380 8.74 -3.56 -29.19
N ILE A 381 7.64 -4.14 -28.75
CA ILE A 381 6.34 -3.46 -28.68
C ILE A 381 5.87 -3.44 -27.23
N ALA A 382 5.48 -2.27 -26.72
CA ALA A 382 4.89 -2.12 -25.40
C ALA A 382 3.49 -1.53 -25.43
N ILE A 383 2.62 -2.02 -24.56
CA ILE A 383 1.34 -1.41 -24.20
C ILE A 383 1.48 -0.84 -22.78
N LEU A 384 1.50 0.48 -22.67
CA LEU A 384 1.65 1.18 -21.42
C LEU A 384 0.31 1.72 -20.93
N ILE A 385 -0.13 1.27 -19.79
CA ILE A 385 -1.43 1.59 -19.21
C ILE A 385 -1.32 2.43 -17.94
N ARG A 386 -2.29 3.30 -17.71
CA ARG A 386 -2.39 4.02 -16.44
C ARG A 386 -2.89 3.11 -15.31
N SER A 387 -3.86 2.26 -15.60
CA SER A 387 -4.45 1.32 -14.64
C SER A 387 -4.82 -0.01 -15.30
N ARG A 388 -4.84 -1.07 -14.50
CA ARG A 388 -5.17 -2.43 -14.97
C ARG A 388 -6.56 -2.56 -15.59
N GLY A 389 -7.52 -1.69 -15.21
CA GLY A 389 -8.86 -1.68 -15.77
C GLY A 389 -8.90 -1.41 -17.29
N HIS A 390 -7.85 -0.83 -17.88
CA HIS A 390 -7.73 -0.61 -19.32
C HIS A 390 -7.61 -1.92 -20.11
N LEU A 391 -7.10 -2.99 -19.50
CA LEU A 391 -6.81 -4.26 -20.14
C LEU A 391 -8.04 -5.14 -20.35
N LYS A 392 -9.18 -4.80 -19.76
CA LYS A 392 -10.41 -5.62 -19.80
C LYS A 392 -10.80 -6.03 -21.23
N PHE A 393 -10.62 -5.15 -22.22
CA PHE A 393 -10.95 -5.40 -23.61
C PHE A 393 -9.71 -5.72 -24.46
N ILE A 394 -8.54 -5.21 -24.09
CA ILE A 394 -7.27 -5.39 -24.82
C ILE A 394 -6.79 -6.85 -24.75
N LEU A 395 -6.79 -7.47 -23.58
CA LEU A 395 -6.31 -8.86 -23.46
C LEU A 395 -7.14 -9.88 -24.25
N PRO A 396 -8.49 -9.81 -24.29
CA PRO A 396 -9.30 -10.63 -25.19
C PRO A 396 -8.97 -10.43 -26.67
N ALA A 397 -8.78 -9.18 -27.11
CA ALA A 397 -8.44 -8.87 -28.51
C ALA A 397 -7.06 -9.43 -28.90
N LEU A 398 -6.04 -9.30 -28.05
CA LEU A 398 -4.72 -9.89 -28.25
C LEU A 398 -4.79 -11.42 -28.32
N ARG A 399 -5.64 -12.05 -27.49
CA ARG A 399 -5.85 -13.51 -27.50
C ARG A 399 -6.50 -13.97 -28.78
N GLU A 400 -7.53 -13.26 -29.26
CA GLU A 400 -8.21 -13.57 -30.53
C GLU A 400 -7.27 -13.43 -31.72
N ALA A 401 -6.36 -12.47 -31.68
CA ALA A 401 -5.34 -12.25 -32.71
C ALA A 401 -4.09 -13.16 -32.53
N GLU A 402 -4.08 -14.08 -31.57
CA GLU A 402 -2.97 -14.99 -31.27
C GLU A 402 -1.63 -14.27 -31.02
N ILE A 403 -1.67 -13.04 -30.49
CA ILE A 403 -0.49 -12.25 -30.19
C ILE A 403 0.03 -12.65 -28.80
N PRO A 404 1.27 -13.16 -28.64
CA PRO A 404 1.85 -13.43 -27.33
C PRO A 404 2.20 -12.13 -26.61
N TRP A 405 1.91 -12.08 -25.32
CA TRP A 405 2.26 -10.96 -24.46
C TRP A 405 2.90 -11.38 -23.15
N LEU A 406 3.69 -10.49 -22.60
CA LEU A 406 4.24 -10.60 -21.25
C LEU A 406 3.66 -9.47 -20.39
N ALA A 407 2.89 -9.84 -19.38
CA ALA A 407 2.23 -8.90 -18.52
C ALA A 407 2.82 -8.99 -17.10
N ASN A 408 3.59 -7.98 -16.71
CA ASN A 408 4.21 -7.95 -15.39
C ASN A 408 3.22 -7.45 -14.34
N GLU A 409 2.91 -8.32 -13.33
CA GLU A 409 2.06 -7.99 -12.16
C GLU A 409 0.66 -7.49 -12.52
N ILE A 410 0.02 -8.04 -13.54
CA ILE A 410 -1.31 -7.58 -13.99
C ILE A 410 -2.42 -8.39 -13.34
N ASP A 411 -2.35 -9.70 -13.39
CA ASP A 411 -3.36 -10.57 -12.79
C ASP A 411 -2.93 -10.99 -11.38
N ARG A 412 -3.78 -10.71 -10.40
CA ARG A 412 -3.55 -11.13 -9.03
C ARG A 412 -3.75 -12.63 -8.92
N LEU A 413 -2.87 -13.27 -8.15
CA LEU A 413 -2.89 -14.71 -7.96
C LEU A 413 -4.22 -15.19 -7.31
N ASP A 414 -4.78 -14.41 -6.37
CA ASP A 414 -6.04 -14.73 -5.67
C ASP A 414 -7.30 -14.66 -6.56
N THR A 415 -7.21 -14.07 -7.76
CA THR A 415 -8.35 -14.00 -8.69
C THR A 415 -8.50 -15.26 -9.54
N LEU A 416 -7.50 -16.13 -9.56
CA LEU A 416 -7.56 -17.40 -10.28
C LEU A 416 -8.42 -18.41 -9.52
N PRO A 417 -9.42 -19.04 -10.19
CA PRO A 417 -10.27 -20.05 -9.55
C PRO A 417 -9.48 -21.20 -8.90
N LEU A 418 -8.44 -21.69 -9.57
CA LEU A 418 -7.54 -22.73 -9.03
C LEU A 418 -6.93 -22.31 -7.68
N ILE A 419 -6.46 -21.07 -7.57
CA ILE A 419 -5.81 -20.55 -6.35
C ILE A 419 -6.84 -20.32 -5.24
N THR A 420 -8.04 -19.87 -5.60
CA THR A 420 -9.15 -19.72 -4.63
C THR A 420 -9.53 -21.10 -4.03
N ASP A 421 -9.61 -22.12 -4.87
CA ASP A 421 -9.89 -23.49 -4.44
C ASP A 421 -8.76 -24.07 -3.57
N LEU A 422 -7.49 -23.85 -3.95
CA LEU A 422 -6.32 -24.25 -3.17
C LEU A 422 -6.21 -23.51 -1.83
N THR A 423 -6.55 -22.24 -1.80
CA THR A 423 -6.63 -21.46 -0.55
C THR A 423 -7.69 -22.05 0.39
N SER A 424 -8.86 -22.40 -0.16
CA SER A 424 -9.90 -23.07 0.60
C SER A 424 -9.46 -24.47 1.08
N LEU A 425 -8.75 -25.24 0.26
CA LEU A 425 -8.17 -26.53 0.66
C LEU A 425 -7.18 -26.37 1.81
N THR A 426 -6.31 -25.36 1.71
CA THR A 426 -5.31 -25.07 2.75
C THR A 426 -6.00 -24.66 4.05
N SER A 427 -7.00 -23.78 3.99
CA SER A 427 -7.79 -23.39 5.17
C SER A 427 -8.50 -24.57 5.81
N ALA A 428 -9.18 -25.39 5.02
CA ALA A 428 -9.90 -26.56 5.49
C ALA A 428 -8.98 -27.57 6.21
N VAL A 429 -7.79 -27.84 5.64
CA VAL A 429 -6.79 -28.70 6.25
C VAL A 429 -6.22 -28.08 7.53
N CYS A 430 -5.98 -26.78 7.56
CA CYS A 430 -5.47 -26.08 8.74
C CYS A 430 -6.52 -25.96 9.84
N ASN A 431 -7.78 -25.70 9.50
CA ASN A 431 -8.86 -25.43 10.44
C ASN A 431 -10.11 -26.24 10.12
N GLN A 432 -10.37 -27.30 10.86
CA GLN A 432 -11.58 -28.14 10.68
C GLN A 432 -12.89 -27.41 11.03
N ALA A 433 -12.83 -26.29 11.74
CA ALA A 433 -14.00 -25.48 12.07
C ALA A 433 -14.37 -24.47 10.99
N ASP A 434 -13.53 -24.27 9.97
CA ASP A 434 -13.83 -23.38 8.85
C ASP A 434 -14.84 -24.00 7.89
N ARG A 435 -16.10 -23.89 8.28
CA ARG A 435 -17.23 -24.46 7.52
C ARG A 435 -17.27 -23.98 6.07
N LEU A 436 -16.92 -22.71 5.79
CA LEU A 436 -16.98 -22.16 4.45
C LEU A 436 -15.99 -22.84 3.51
N SER A 437 -14.74 -22.95 3.95
CA SER A 437 -13.67 -23.60 3.18
C SER A 437 -13.96 -25.09 2.97
N TRP A 438 -14.50 -25.78 3.95
CA TRP A 438 -14.94 -27.18 3.81
C TRP A 438 -16.07 -27.34 2.78
N LEU A 439 -17.03 -26.44 2.73
CA LEU A 439 -18.08 -26.48 1.71
C LEU A 439 -17.55 -26.08 0.33
N ALA A 440 -16.59 -25.17 0.26
CA ALA A 440 -15.94 -24.75 -0.99
C ALA A 440 -15.20 -25.92 -1.66
N ILE A 441 -14.40 -26.69 -0.91
CA ILE A 441 -13.64 -27.81 -1.48
C ILE A 441 -14.54 -28.95 -2.00
N LEU A 442 -15.77 -29.07 -1.50
CA LEU A 442 -16.77 -29.99 -2.04
C LEU A 442 -17.28 -29.57 -3.42
N ARG A 443 -17.22 -28.25 -3.73
CA ARG A 443 -17.59 -27.69 -5.04
C ARG A 443 -16.43 -27.60 -6.01
N ALA A 444 -15.19 -27.61 -5.50
CA ALA A 444 -13.99 -27.53 -6.30
C ALA A 444 -13.91 -28.65 -7.35
N PRO A 445 -13.22 -28.45 -8.48
CA PRO A 445 -13.19 -29.39 -9.61
C PRO A 445 -12.79 -30.82 -9.28
N TRP A 446 -11.99 -31.04 -8.24
CA TRP A 446 -11.56 -32.35 -7.78
C TRP A 446 -12.65 -33.15 -7.03
N CYS A 447 -13.73 -32.50 -6.64
CA CYS A 447 -14.88 -33.17 -6.03
C CYS A 447 -16.17 -32.89 -6.81
N GLY A 448 -16.59 -31.63 -6.91
CA GLY A 448 -17.68 -31.18 -7.77
C GLY A 448 -19.01 -31.82 -7.51
N ILE A 449 -19.45 -31.97 -6.25
CA ILE A 449 -20.78 -32.49 -5.92
C ILE A 449 -21.89 -31.52 -6.39
N SER A 450 -23.10 -32.04 -6.57
CA SER A 450 -24.30 -31.24 -6.88
C SER A 450 -24.64 -30.25 -5.74
N LEU A 451 -25.46 -29.26 -6.02
CA LEU A 451 -25.95 -28.35 -4.97
C LEU A 451 -26.87 -29.05 -3.99
N GLU A 452 -27.63 -30.06 -4.49
CA GLU A 452 -28.50 -30.88 -3.66
C GLU A 452 -27.69 -31.72 -2.66
N ASP A 453 -26.62 -32.36 -3.11
CA ASP A 453 -25.71 -33.11 -2.22
C ASP A 453 -24.97 -32.20 -1.25
N LEU A 454 -24.53 -31.02 -1.70
CA LEU A 454 -23.91 -30.01 -0.86
C LEU A 454 -24.85 -29.56 0.25
N HIS A 455 -26.15 -29.36 -0.09
CA HIS A 455 -27.16 -28.96 0.86
C HIS A 455 -27.36 -30.05 1.93
N VAL A 456 -27.37 -31.33 1.55
CA VAL A 456 -27.47 -32.47 2.49
C VAL A 456 -26.28 -32.46 3.46
N VAL A 457 -25.05 -32.33 2.94
CA VAL A 457 -23.84 -32.28 3.80
C VAL A 457 -23.88 -31.08 4.73
N ALA A 458 -24.25 -29.90 4.20
CA ALA A 458 -24.29 -28.67 4.96
C ALA A 458 -25.31 -28.69 6.12
N ASN A 459 -26.46 -29.39 5.96
CA ASN A 459 -27.52 -29.36 6.94
C ASN A 459 -27.62 -30.67 7.74
N PHE A 460 -26.68 -31.60 7.59
CA PHE A 460 -26.77 -32.91 8.24
C PHE A 460 -26.83 -32.79 9.77
N ARG A 461 -25.90 -32.03 10.38
CA ARG A 461 -25.91 -31.69 11.81
C ARG A 461 -25.17 -30.36 12.05
N ASN A 462 -25.75 -29.49 12.85
CA ASN A 462 -25.16 -28.14 13.08
C ASN A 462 -24.06 -28.12 14.16
N ASN A 463 -23.91 -29.21 14.92
CA ASN A 463 -22.98 -29.29 16.07
C ASN A 463 -21.70 -30.11 15.82
N ILE A 464 -21.49 -30.53 14.57
CA ILE A 464 -20.29 -31.29 14.17
C ILE A 464 -19.60 -30.59 12.97
N SER A 465 -18.33 -30.92 12.73
CA SER A 465 -17.61 -30.43 11.58
C SER A 465 -18.17 -30.95 10.26
N VAL A 466 -17.93 -30.24 9.15
CA VAL A 466 -18.31 -30.72 7.81
C VAL A 466 -17.62 -32.05 7.49
N PHE A 467 -16.34 -32.18 7.89
CA PHE A 467 -15.60 -33.45 7.73
C PHE A 467 -16.26 -34.63 8.47
N GLU A 468 -16.69 -34.39 9.68
CA GLU A 468 -17.42 -35.41 10.44
C GLU A 468 -18.80 -35.73 9.85
N SER A 469 -19.52 -34.70 9.36
CA SER A 469 -20.77 -34.84 8.60
C SER A 469 -20.60 -35.74 7.38
N MET A 470 -19.57 -35.49 6.58
CA MET A 470 -19.21 -36.32 5.42
C MET A 470 -18.90 -37.76 5.83
N THR A 471 -18.10 -37.94 6.90
CA THR A 471 -17.70 -39.25 7.38
C THR A 471 -18.93 -40.07 7.83
N GLN A 472 -19.83 -39.47 8.60
CA GLN A 472 -21.06 -40.14 9.09
C GLN A 472 -22.03 -40.44 7.96
N LEU A 473 -22.26 -39.51 7.03
CA LEU A 473 -23.12 -39.71 5.84
C LEU A 473 -22.61 -40.84 4.93
N CYS A 474 -21.29 -41.01 4.80
CA CYS A 474 -20.71 -42.09 4.00
C CYS A 474 -20.70 -43.45 4.72
N ALA A 475 -20.59 -43.44 6.05
CA ALA A 475 -20.62 -44.67 6.84
C ALA A 475 -22.01 -45.36 6.83
N ASP A 476 -23.07 -44.57 6.76
CA ASP A 476 -24.46 -45.07 6.68
C ASP A 476 -24.80 -45.49 5.24
N LYS A 477 -24.69 -46.80 4.97
CA LYS A 477 -24.96 -47.39 3.64
C LYS A 477 -26.45 -47.33 3.23
N GLU A 478 -27.36 -47.18 4.18
CA GLU A 478 -28.80 -47.11 3.96
C GLU A 478 -29.29 -45.67 3.72
N ASN A 479 -28.42 -44.67 3.98
CA ASN A 479 -28.78 -43.29 3.78
C ASN A 479 -28.95 -42.98 2.27
N LYS A 480 -30.16 -42.63 1.86
CA LYS A 480 -30.52 -42.28 0.48
C LYS A 480 -30.54 -40.74 0.21
N GLN A 481 -30.08 -39.94 1.15
CA GLN A 481 -30.11 -38.47 1.00
C GLN A 481 -29.06 -37.96 -0.01
N LEU A 482 -27.92 -38.66 -0.13
CA LEU A 482 -26.92 -38.35 -1.13
C LEU A 482 -27.19 -39.09 -2.44
N SER A 483 -26.90 -38.40 -3.56
CA SER A 483 -26.89 -39.08 -4.86
C SER A 483 -25.78 -40.15 -4.92
N SER A 484 -25.94 -41.15 -5.80
CA SER A 484 -24.89 -42.16 -6.01
C SER A 484 -23.55 -41.58 -6.43
N ASP A 485 -23.56 -40.58 -7.34
CA ASP A 485 -22.37 -39.82 -7.78
C ASP A 485 -21.77 -39.01 -6.62
N GLY A 486 -22.58 -38.27 -5.88
CA GLY A 486 -22.12 -37.47 -4.73
C GLY A 486 -21.49 -38.33 -3.65
N ARG A 487 -22.07 -39.51 -3.37
CA ARG A 487 -21.50 -40.47 -2.38
C ARG A 487 -20.09 -40.94 -2.78
N VAL A 488 -19.90 -41.35 -4.03
CA VAL A 488 -18.57 -41.80 -4.52
C VAL A 488 -17.55 -40.69 -4.37
N ARG A 489 -17.88 -39.47 -4.76
CA ARG A 489 -17.00 -38.31 -4.69
C ARG A 489 -16.64 -37.93 -3.26
N ILE A 490 -17.63 -37.93 -2.36
CA ILE A 490 -17.39 -37.60 -0.94
C ILE A 490 -16.56 -38.71 -0.27
N ILE A 491 -16.75 -40.00 -0.59
CA ILE A 491 -15.92 -41.07 -0.06
C ILE A 491 -14.45 -40.88 -0.42
N LYS A 492 -14.15 -40.58 -1.70
CA LYS A 492 -12.78 -40.33 -2.16
C LYS A 492 -12.20 -39.11 -1.45
N LEU A 493 -12.94 -37.99 -1.44
CA LEU A 493 -12.49 -36.75 -0.78
C LEU A 493 -12.20 -37.02 0.71
N THR A 494 -13.13 -37.69 1.43
CA THR A 494 -12.97 -38.01 2.87
C THR A 494 -11.74 -38.91 3.12
N SER A 495 -11.50 -39.88 2.24
CA SER A 495 -10.33 -40.78 2.34
C SER A 495 -9.01 -39.99 2.21
N VAL A 496 -8.88 -39.15 1.17
CA VAL A 496 -7.67 -38.36 0.94
C VAL A 496 -7.47 -37.34 2.06
N LEU A 497 -8.52 -36.61 2.44
CA LEU A 497 -8.42 -35.60 3.51
C LEU A 497 -8.12 -36.21 4.88
N ARG A 498 -8.57 -37.43 5.17
CA ARG A 498 -8.16 -38.13 6.39
C ARG A 498 -6.65 -38.35 6.43
N GLY A 499 -6.05 -38.75 5.28
CA GLY A 499 -4.59 -38.87 5.13
C GLY A 499 -3.90 -37.52 5.34
N ALA A 500 -4.42 -36.46 4.75
CA ALA A 500 -3.89 -35.12 4.89
C ALA A 500 -3.91 -34.59 6.33
N LEU A 501 -5.02 -34.81 7.05
CA LEU A 501 -5.16 -34.41 8.45
C LEU A 501 -4.21 -35.16 9.39
N LEU A 502 -3.89 -36.41 9.09
CA LEU A 502 -2.88 -37.20 9.81
C LEU A 502 -1.45 -36.72 9.45
N ALA A 503 -1.17 -36.52 8.15
CA ALA A 503 0.14 -36.11 7.67
C ALA A 503 0.51 -34.68 8.13
N LYS A 504 -0.47 -33.78 8.31
CA LYS A 504 -0.29 -32.43 8.84
C LYS A 504 0.43 -32.42 10.21
N GLN A 505 0.28 -33.47 11.01
CA GLN A 505 0.91 -33.58 12.33
C GLN A 505 2.38 -34.03 12.25
N GLN A 506 2.81 -34.53 11.08
CA GLN A 506 4.12 -35.17 10.93
C GLN A 506 5.03 -34.48 9.90
N THR A 507 4.47 -33.65 9.04
CA THR A 507 5.21 -33.04 7.94
C THR A 507 4.75 -31.60 7.67
N ARG A 508 5.51 -30.86 6.87
CA ARG A 508 5.26 -29.46 6.52
C ARG A 508 3.94 -29.32 5.76
N ILE A 509 3.20 -28.26 6.07
CA ILE A 509 1.88 -28.00 5.47
C ILE A 509 1.97 -27.84 3.95
N SER A 510 3.02 -27.23 3.42
CA SER A 510 3.27 -27.11 1.98
C SER A 510 3.32 -28.47 1.29
N ARG A 511 3.97 -29.46 1.91
CA ARG A 511 4.02 -30.84 1.39
C ARG A 511 2.66 -31.52 1.49
N VAL A 512 1.96 -31.35 2.62
CA VAL A 512 0.62 -31.91 2.80
C VAL A 512 -0.34 -31.42 1.73
N ILE A 513 -0.37 -30.10 1.46
CA ILE A 513 -1.28 -29.52 0.47
C ILE A 513 -0.93 -30.01 -0.94
N ARG A 514 0.36 -30.05 -1.30
CA ARG A 514 0.82 -30.56 -2.61
C ARG A 514 0.40 -32.01 -2.81
N THR A 515 0.67 -32.87 -1.83
CA THR A 515 0.29 -34.30 -1.91
C THR A 515 -1.22 -34.46 -1.98
N THR A 516 -1.97 -33.74 -1.13
CA THR A 516 -3.43 -33.78 -1.12
C THR A 516 -4.02 -33.36 -2.46
N PHE A 517 -3.53 -32.29 -3.06
CA PHE A 517 -3.98 -31.83 -4.37
C PHE A 517 -3.73 -32.88 -5.46
N ASN A 518 -2.56 -33.53 -5.46
CA ASN A 518 -2.23 -34.60 -6.41
C ASN A 518 -3.11 -35.83 -6.21
N ASP A 519 -3.32 -36.28 -4.96
CA ASP A 519 -4.15 -37.43 -4.61
C ASP A 519 -5.63 -37.20 -4.97
N LEU A 520 -6.08 -35.93 -4.99
CA LEU A 520 -7.39 -35.54 -5.46
C LEU A 520 -7.50 -35.48 -6.99
N GLY A 521 -6.42 -35.75 -7.72
CA GLY A 521 -6.37 -35.67 -9.19
C GLY A 521 -6.13 -34.24 -9.70
N GLY A 522 -5.49 -33.40 -8.91
CA GLY A 522 -5.27 -32.00 -9.22
C GLY A 522 -4.53 -31.73 -10.53
N GLU A 523 -3.55 -32.56 -10.89
CA GLU A 523 -2.85 -32.45 -12.18
C GLU A 523 -3.77 -32.56 -13.41
N GLN A 524 -4.86 -33.35 -13.29
CA GLN A 524 -5.83 -33.53 -14.38
C GLN A 524 -6.77 -32.33 -14.57
N ILE A 525 -6.76 -31.41 -13.62
CA ILE A 525 -7.59 -30.20 -13.62
C ILE A 525 -6.88 -29.06 -14.32
N LEU A 526 -5.55 -29.05 -14.33
CA LEU A 526 -4.73 -28.01 -14.93
C LEU A 526 -4.96 -27.94 -16.45
N ARG A 527 -5.18 -26.74 -16.97
CA ARG A 527 -5.54 -26.49 -18.37
C ARG A 527 -4.40 -25.88 -19.19
N SER A 528 -3.40 -25.29 -18.52
CA SER A 528 -2.30 -24.61 -19.16
C SER A 528 -1.04 -24.64 -18.30
N ASP A 529 0.12 -24.40 -18.93
CA ASP A 529 1.38 -24.26 -18.21
C ASP A 529 1.37 -23.04 -17.29
N SER A 530 0.65 -21.97 -17.65
CA SER A 530 0.48 -20.81 -16.78
C SER A 530 -0.27 -21.13 -15.47
N GLU A 531 -1.24 -22.05 -15.50
CA GLU A 531 -1.88 -22.56 -14.27
C GLU A 531 -0.88 -23.37 -13.43
N ARG A 532 0.01 -24.13 -14.07
CA ARG A 532 1.06 -24.88 -13.38
C ARG A 532 2.09 -23.95 -12.73
N ASP A 533 2.51 -22.88 -13.40
CA ASP A 533 3.39 -21.87 -12.83
C ASP A 533 2.72 -21.16 -11.64
N SER A 534 1.44 -20.87 -11.76
CA SER A 534 0.64 -20.27 -10.68
C SER A 534 0.52 -21.19 -9.48
N LEU A 535 0.39 -22.51 -9.72
CA LEU A 535 0.37 -23.55 -8.70
C LEU A 535 1.71 -23.63 -7.95
N GLU A 536 2.84 -23.65 -8.66
CA GLU A 536 4.17 -23.66 -8.04
C GLU A 536 4.38 -22.38 -7.22
N ARG A 537 3.98 -21.22 -7.74
CA ARG A 537 4.03 -19.97 -6.99
C ARG A 537 3.20 -20.01 -5.71
N PHE A 538 2.01 -20.61 -5.76
CA PHE A 538 1.18 -20.83 -4.58
C PHE A 538 1.92 -21.68 -3.53
N TYR A 539 2.55 -22.79 -3.93
CA TYR A 539 3.31 -23.65 -3.02
C TYR A 539 4.51 -22.93 -2.40
N GLU A 540 5.20 -22.06 -3.13
CA GLU A 540 6.25 -21.21 -2.58
C GLU A 540 5.73 -20.27 -1.49
N ILE A 541 4.55 -19.67 -1.68
CA ILE A 541 3.93 -18.79 -0.70
C ILE A 541 3.53 -19.57 0.55
N VAL A 542 2.94 -20.77 0.40
CA VAL A 542 2.63 -21.65 1.52
C VAL A 542 3.90 -21.99 2.30
N LYS A 543 4.97 -22.41 1.60
CA LYS A 543 6.27 -22.76 2.18
C LYS A 543 6.91 -21.56 2.91
N GLY A 544 6.81 -20.37 2.35
CA GLY A 544 7.34 -19.13 2.96
C GLY A 544 6.45 -18.56 4.10
N SER A 545 5.29 -19.17 4.36
CA SER A 545 4.36 -18.74 5.41
C SER A 545 4.22 -19.80 6.51
N GLU A 546 4.78 -20.99 6.32
CA GLU A 546 4.76 -22.06 7.33
C GLU A 546 5.84 -21.84 8.39
N SER A 547 5.49 -22.12 9.62
CA SER A 547 6.38 -22.24 10.78
C SER A 547 6.40 -23.67 11.31
N ALA A 548 7.18 -23.94 12.36
CA ALA A 548 7.34 -25.27 12.93
C ALA A 548 6.03 -25.95 13.38
N GLY A 549 4.94 -25.19 13.54
CA GLY A 549 3.60 -25.69 13.94
C GLY A 549 2.53 -25.63 12.85
N GLY A 550 2.87 -25.24 11.63
CA GLY A 550 1.90 -25.05 10.53
C GLY A 550 1.80 -23.61 10.05
N LEU A 551 0.62 -23.18 9.60
CA LEU A 551 0.35 -21.77 9.25
C LEU A 551 -0.22 -21.05 10.48
N GLU A 552 0.65 -20.35 11.22
CA GLU A 552 0.26 -19.66 12.45
C GLU A 552 -0.66 -18.45 12.19
N ASN A 553 -0.45 -17.75 11.09
CA ASN A 553 -1.23 -16.58 10.70
C ASN A 553 -1.82 -16.75 9.30
N PHE A 554 -3.00 -17.33 9.24
CA PHE A 554 -3.69 -17.57 7.96
C PHE A 554 -4.04 -16.27 7.25
N ALA A 555 -4.38 -15.20 7.98
CA ALA A 555 -4.68 -13.89 7.39
C ALA A 555 -3.43 -13.27 6.71
N GLU A 556 -2.24 -13.47 7.27
CA GLU A 556 -0.99 -13.03 6.63
C GLU A 556 -0.69 -13.85 5.36
N PHE A 557 -0.97 -15.14 5.38
CA PHE A 557 -0.87 -16.01 4.20
C PHE A 557 -1.82 -15.55 3.08
N GLU A 558 -3.10 -15.31 3.39
CA GLU A 558 -4.05 -14.76 2.41
C GLU A 558 -3.59 -13.39 1.86
N ALA A 559 -3.09 -12.51 2.73
CA ALA A 559 -2.56 -11.22 2.30
C ALA A 559 -1.35 -11.36 1.36
N LYS A 560 -0.49 -12.37 1.56
CA LYS A 560 0.62 -12.66 0.64
C LYS A 560 0.11 -13.13 -0.73
N ILE A 561 -0.92 -14.00 -0.77
CA ILE A 561 -1.55 -14.42 -2.03
C ILE A 561 -2.16 -13.22 -2.74
N GLN A 562 -2.90 -12.37 -2.03
CA GLN A 562 -3.52 -11.16 -2.59
C GLN A 562 -2.52 -10.16 -3.17
N ARG A 563 -1.31 -10.11 -2.62
CA ARG A 563 -0.21 -9.25 -3.11
C ARG A 563 0.64 -9.91 -4.20
N SER A 564 0.41 -11.19 -4.45
CA SER A 564 1.15 -11.93 -5.48
C SER A 564 0.43 -11.87 -6.82
N PHE A 565 1.22 -11.90 -7.89
CA PHE A 565 0.73 -11.81 -9.26
C PHE A 565 1.14 -13.04 -10.06
N VAL A 566 0.32 -13.35 -11.06
CA VAL A 566 0.59 -14.41 -12.02
C VAL A 566 1.72 -13.95 -12.95
N SER A 567 2.68 -14.81 -13.21
CA SER A 567 3.63 -14.61 -14.29
C SER A 567 2.98 -15.16 -15.57
N SER A 568 2.67 -14.29 -16.52
CA SER A 568 2.23 -14.73 -17.85
C SER A 568 3.47 -15.24 -18.59
N ALA A 569 3.66 -16.54 -18.63
CA ALA A 569 4.75 -17.13 -19.40
C ALA A 569 4.48 -16.94 -20.92
N PRO A 570 5.51 -16.62 -21.71
CA PRO A 570 5.38 -16.56 -23.16
C PRO A 570 5.04 -17.95 -23.71
N ILE A 571 4.07 -17.99 -24.63
CA ILE A 571 3.54 -19.22 -25.22
C ILE A 571 4.56 -19.96 -26.10
N ALA A 572 5.68 -19.33 -26.45
CA ALA A 572 6.79 -19.97 -27.19
C ALA A 572 8.10 -19.25 -26.89
N THR A 573 9.17 -20.02 -26.75
CA THR A 573 10.53 -19.54 -26.43
C THR A 573 11.16 -18.62 -27.50
N ASP A 574 10.60 -18.56 -28.72
CA ASP A 574 11.15 -17.78 -29.83
C ASP A 574 10.28 -16.58 -30.26
N ALA A 575 9.16 -16.32 -29.58
CA ALA A 575 8.30 -15.18 -29.90
C ALA A 575 8.68 -13.97 -29.04
N ASN A 576 9.02 -12.85 -29.68
CA ASN A 576 9.17 -11.54 -29.02
C ASN A 576 7.81 -11.08 -28.48
N PRO A 577 7.49 -11.24 -27.18
CA PRO A 577 6.15 -10.95 -26.65
C PRO A 577 5.91 -9.46 -26.52
N VAL A 578 4.66 -9.01 -26.69
CA VAL A 578 4.27 -7.63 -26.41
C VAL A 578 4.38 -7.38 -24.90
N GLN A 579 5.14 -6.37 -24.53
CA GLN A 579 5.32 -5.99 -23.12
C GLN A 579 4.10 -5.20 -22.64
N ILE A 580 3.42 -5.66 -21.58
CA ILE A 580 2.28 -4.95 -21.00
C ILE A 580 2.62 -4.55 -19.56
N MET A 581 2.61 -3.25 -19.30
CA MET A 581 2.92 -2.72 -17.97
C MET A 581 2.28 -1.37 -17.70
N THR A 582 2.35 -0.91 -16.46
CA THR A 582 1.93 0.47 -16.15
C THR A 582 2.99 1.48 -16.61
N ILE A 583 2.58 2.71 -16.93
CA ILE A 583 3.49 3.79 -17.33
C ILE A 583 4.59 3.99 -16.27
N HIS A 584 4.26 3.90 -14.96
CA HIS A 584 5.25 4.02 -13.90
C HIS A 584 6.36 2.94 -13.97
N LYS A 585 6.01 1.73 -14.37
CA LYS A 585 6.98 0.62 -14.48
C LYS A 585 7.83 0.69 -15.73
N SER A 586 7.42 1.44 -16.74
CA SER A 586 8.20 1.63 -17.96
C SER A 586 9.33 2.65 -17.79
N LYS A 587 9.38 3.37 -16.66
CA LYS A 587 10.48 4.29 -16.38
C LYS A 587 11.82 3.55 -16.41
N GLY A 588 12.81 4.11 -17.12
CA GLY A 588 14.10 3.46 -17.37
C GLY A 588 14.13 2.46 -18.52
N LEU A 589 12.97 2.02 -19.06
CA LEU A 589 12.88 1.14 -20.21
C LEU A 589 12.69 1.91 -21.51
N GLU A 590 12.90 1.24 -22.67
CA GLU A 590 12.68 1.79 -24.01
C GLU A 590 12.16 0.69 -24.94
N PHE A 591 11.35 1.08 -25.94
CA PHE A 591 10.70 0.17 -26.88
C PHE A 591 10.63 0.80 -28.27
N ASP A 592 10.69 -0.01 -29.31
CA ASP A 592 10.53 0.52 -30.67
C ASP A 592 9.16 1.18 -30.88
N HIS A 593 8.10 0.50 -30.43
CA HIS A 593 6.72 0.97 -30.61
C HIS A 593 5.97 0.96 -29.27
N VAL A 594 5.33 2.07 -28.95
CA VAL A 594 4.59 2.24 -27.68
C VAL A 594 3.13 2.53 -27.95
N PHE A 595 2.23 1.77 -27.34
CA PHE A 595 0.79 2.00 -27.33
C PHE A 595 0.36 2.56 -25.97
N LEU A 596 -0.37 3.67 -25.98
CA LEU A 596 -0.92 4.34 -24.81
C LEU A 596 -2.46 4.42 -24.94
N PRO A 597 -3.18 3.36 -24.55
CA PRO A 597 -4.63 3.27 -24.69
C PRO A 597 -5.37 3.97 -23.53
N GLY A 598 -6.62 4.34 -23.81
CA GLY A 598 -7.57 4.80 -22.82
C GLY A 598 -7.21 6.12 -22.16
N LEU A 599 -6.56 7.04 -22.87
CA LEU A 599 -6.06 8.31 -22.32
C LEU A 599 -7.16 9.21 -21.75
N ALA A 600 -8.42 9.06 -22.19
CA ALA A 600 -9.58 9.78 -21.65
C ALA A 600 -10.26 9.07 -20.47
N ARG A 601 -9.73 7.93 -20.00
CA ARG A 601 -10.28 7.27 -18.80
C ARG A 601 -9.80 7.98 -17.55
N PRO A 602 -10.71 8.44 -16.68
CA PRO A 602 -10.31 9.09 -15.43
C PRO A 602 -9.59 8.10 -14.52
N SER A 603 -8.65 8.59 -13.73
CA SER A 603 -8.17 7.85 -12.56
C SER A 603 -9.32 7.74 -11.55
N ARG A 604 -9.34 6.66 -10.75
CA ARG A 604 -10.22 6.65 -9.57
C ARG A 604 -9.88 7.88 -8.72
N SER A 605 -10.91 8.67 -8.38
CA SER A 605 -10.75 9.70 -7.35
C SER A 605 -10.43 9.00 -6.03
N ASP A 606 -9.45 9.50 -5.30
CA ASP A 606 -9.24 9.07 -3.93
C ASP A 606 -10.51 9.38 -3.12
N ASP A 607 -10.99 8.41 -2.36
CA ASP A 607 -12.05 8.65 -1.38
C ASP A 607 -11.60 9.72 -0.38
N LYS A 608 -12.55 10.48 0.17
CA LYS A 608 -12.23 11.47 1.20
C LYS A 608 -11.56 10.78 2.39
N SER A 609 -10.33 11.16 2.69
CA SER A 609 -9.60 10.65 3.86
C SER A 609 -10.11 11.31 5.13
N LEU A 610 -10.24 10.56 6.24
CA LEU A 610 -10.61 11.13 7.55
C LEU A 610 -9.61 12.19 8.02
N LEU A 611 -8.33 11.97 7.74
CA LEU A 611 -7.23 12.87 8.00
C LEU A 611 -6.47 13.09 6.69
N LEU A 612 -6.36 14.35 6.28
CA LEU A 612 -5.58 14.76 5.14
C LEU A 612 -4.34 15.48 5.62
N TRP A 613 -3.18 15.02 5.17
CA TRP A 613 -1.90 15.66 5.44
C TRP A 613 -1.23 16.02 4.11
N HIS A 614 -0.49 17.11 4.13
CA HIS A 614 0.19 17.63 2.98
C HIS A 614 1.53 18.25 3.36
N GLN A 615 2.59 17.89 2.64
CA GLN A 615 3.91 18.51 2.75
C GLN A 615 4.11 19.49 1.58
N ARG A 616 4.50 20.69 1.89
CA ARG A 616 4.79 21.75 0.94
C ARG A 616 6.14 22.36 1.24
N LEU A 617 6.92 22.65 0.21
CA LEU A 617 8.10 23.50 0.35
C LEU A 617 7.65 24.96 0.33
N ASN A 618 8.11 25.75 1.29
CA ASN A 618 7.96 27.21 1.24
C ASN A 618 8.95 27.82 0.20
N GLN A 619 8.92 29.12 0.01
CA GLN A 619 9.81 29.81 -0.93
C GLN A 619 11.30 29.63 -0.58
N GLN A 620 11.62 29.48 0.70
CA GLN A 620 12.97 29.17 1.19
C GLN A 620 13.33 27.67 0.97
N GLY A 621 12.35 26.86 0.52
CA GLY A 621 12.48 25.42 0.28
C GLY A 621 12.56 24.60 1.56
N GLU A 622 12.04 25.11 2.66
CA GLU A 622 11.82 24.34 3.88
C GLU A 622 10.54 23.52 3.76
N ASN A 623 10.57 22.32 4.33
CA ASN A 623 9.41 21.43 4.29
C ASN A 623 8.41 21.79 5.40
N LYS A 624 7.24 22.27 5.02
CA LYS A 624 6.15 22.62 5.91
C LYS A 624 5.05 21.55 5.86
N LEU A 625 4.58 21.14 7.02
CA LEU A 625 3.53 20.14 7.16
C LEU A 625 2.20 20.81 7.49
N PHE A 626 1.16 20.41 6.77
CA PHE A 626 -0.24 20.81 6.98
C PHE A 626 -1.08 19.59 7.29
N LEU A 627 -2.05 19.74 8.17
CA LEU A 627 -2.92 18.68 8.62
C LEU A 627 -4.35 19.18 8.73
N ALA A 628 -5.30 18.47 8.14
CA ALA A 628 -6.72 18.80 8.22
C ALA A 628 -7.58 17.56 8.37
N THR A 629 -8.71 17.70 9.03
CA THR A 629 -9.67 16.61 9.29
C THR A 629 -10.91 16.76 8.44
N LEU A 630 -11.48 15.63 8.05
CA LEU A 630 -12.78 15.59 7.39
C LEU A 630 -13.86 16.04 8.37
N SER A 631 -14.76 16.90 7.93
CA SER A 631 -15.92 17.32 8.73
C SER A 631 -16.91 16.17 8.95
N ALA A 632 -17.66 16.23 10.05
CA ALA A 632 -18.67 15.23 10.36
C ALA A 632 -19.75 15.16 9.28
N THR A 633 -20.36 14.00 9.10
CA THR A 633 -21.42 13.77 8.11
C THR A 633 -22.55 14.79 8.27
N GLY A 634 -22.91 15.47 7.20
CA GLY A 634 -23.95 16.50 7.17
C GLY A 634 -23.44 17.93 7.43
N ARG A 635 -22.14 18.13 7.60
CA ARG A 635 -21.50 19.45 7.61
C ARG A 635 -20.67 19.64 6.35
N GLU A 636 -20.45 20.89 5.95
CA GLU A 636 -19.50 21.22 4.89
C GLU A 636 -18.07 20.95 5.39
N ASP A 637 -17.19 20.53 4.48
CA ASP A 637 -15.77 20.36 4.81
C ASP A 637 -15.16 21.73 5.13
N ASN A 638 -14.25 21.77 6.09
CA ASN A 638 -13.57 23.00 6.45
C ASN A 638 -12.68 23.54 5.32
N ASN A 639 -12.41 24.84 5.34
CA ASN A 639 -11.66 25.50 4.27
C ASN A 639 -10.22 24.95 4.14
N LEU A 640 -9.57 24.61 5.27
CA LEU A 640 -8.24 24.01 5.25
C LEU A 640 -8.25 22.62 4.57
N TYR A 641 -9.22 21.77 4.87
CA TYR A 641 -9.37 20.48 4.22
C TYR A 641 -9.61 20.64 2.70
N ASN A 642 -10.46 21.58 2.31
CA ASN A 642 -10.72 21.88 0.91
C ASN A 642 -9.49 22.45 0.19
N LEU A 643 -8.72 23.33 0.84
CA LEU A 643 -7.46 23.84 0.33
C LEU A 643 -6.44 22.72 0.09
N LEU A 644 -6.22 21.84 1.08
CA LEU A 644 -5.26 20.72 0.92
C LEU A 644 -5.71 19.74 -0.16
N ARG A 645 -7.01 19.50 -0.32
CA ARG A 645 -7.54 18.72 -1.44
C ARG A 645 -7.27 19.38 -2.78
N PHE A 646 -7.46 20.68 -2.88
CA PHE A 646 -7.19 21.46 -4.09
C PHE A 646 -5.69 21.37 -4.43
N GLU A 647 -4.78 21.59 -3.48
CA GLU A 647 -3.34 21.45 -3.72
C GLU A 647 -2.94 20.04 -4.15
N LYS A 648 -3.51 19.01 -3.52
CA LYS A 648 -3.28 17.61 -3.90
C LYS A 648 -3.76 17.34 -5.33
N ALA A 649 -4.92 17.90 -5.72
CA ALA A 649 -5.44 17.76 -7.08
C ALA A 649 -4.54 18.46 -8.11
N GLU A 650 -4.05 19.66 -7.82
CA GLU A 650 -3.12 20.38 -8.69
C GLU A 650 -1.78 19.66 -8.85
N LYS A 651 -1.19 19.16 -7.75
CA LYS A 651 0.02 18.33 -7.82
C LYS A 651 -0.21 17.07 -8.66
N SER A 652 -1.37 16.41 -8.51
CA SER A 652 -1.73 15.22 -9.29
C SER A 652 -1.93 15.54 -10.78
N ARG A 653 -2.45 16.72 -11.12
CA ARG A 653 -2.57 17.20 -12.51
C ARG A 653 -1.20 17.37 -13.15
N LEU A 654 -0.29 18.08 -12.46
CA LEU A 654 1.09 18.28 -12.92
C LEU A 654 1.84 16.94 -13.05
N GLU A 655 1.66 16.02 -12.11
CA GLU A 655 2.23 14.67 -12.18
C GLU A 655 1.64 13.86 -13.34
N SER A 656 0.35 14.03 -13.66
CA SER A 656 -0.28 13.37 -14.82
C SER A 656 0.33 13.82 -16.14
N THR A 657 0.71 15.10 -16.29
CA THR A 657 1.45 15.59 -17.47
C THR A 657 2.81 14.91 -17.58
N ARG A 658 3.56 14.84 -16.49
CA ARG A 658 4.86 14.16 -16.44
C ARG A 658 4.72 12.65 -16.70
N LEU A 659 3.67 12.03 -16.19
CA LEU A 659 3.41 10.61 -16.41
C LEU A 659 3.15 10.32 -17.90
N LEU A 660 2.36 11.14 -18.57
CA LEU A 660 2.14 11.00 -20.02
C LEU A 660 3.44 11.24 -20.79
N TYR A 661 4.21 12.25 -20.42
CA TYR A 661 5.54 12.52 -20.98
C TYR A 661 6.47 11.30 -20.86
N ILE A 662 6.53 10.66 -19.69
CA ILE A 662 7.28 9.42 -19.50
C ILE A 662 6.81 8.36 -20.49
N GLY A 663 5.50 8.12 -20.58
CA GLY A 663 4.95 7.10 -21.46
C GLY A 663 5.32 7.30 -22.91
N VAL A 664 5.20 8.53 -23.42
CA VAL A 664 5.52 8.87 -24.82
C VAL A 664 7.02 8.75 -25.09
N THR A 665 7.86 9.21 -24.17
CA THR A 665 9.34 9.20 -24.31
C THR A 665 9.97 7.80 -24.13
N ARG A 666 9.16 6.76 -23.92
CA ARG A 666 9.66 5.36 -23.96
C ARG A 666 9.81 4.84 -25.39
N ALA A 667 9.22 5.51 -26.37
CA ALA A 667 9.26 5.07 -27.76
C ALA A 667 10.54 5.51 -28.47
N MET A 668 11.17 4.60 -29.17
CA MET A 668 12.26 4.89 -30.10
C MET A 668 11.74 5.34 -31.46
N LYS A 669 10.71 4.68 -31.99
CA LYS A 669 10.23 4.91 -33.37
C LYS A 669 8.80 5.46 -33.47
N SER A 670 7.82 4.83 -32.82
CA SER A 670 6.41 5.26 -32.97
C SER A 670 5.64 5.21 -31.67
N VAL A 671 4.70 6.16 -31.54
CA VAL A 671 3.74 6.22 -30.44
C VAL A 671 2.33 6.19 -30.98
N TYR A 672 1.50 5.32 -30.42
CA TYR A 672 0.08 5.17 -30.73
C TYR A 672 -0.75 5.58 -29.52
N LEU A 673 -1.30 6.77 -29.57
CA LEU A 673 -2.19 7.32 -28.57
C LEU A 673 -3.63 6.98 -28.91
N SER A 674 -4.43 6.50 -27.98
CA SER A 674 -5.85 6.29 -28.22
C SER A 674 -6.72 6.70 -27.04
N ALA A 675 -7.92 7.17 -27.34
CA ALA A 675 -8.89 7.60 -26.34
C ALA A 675 -10.32 7.41 -26.85
N THR A 676 -11.25 7.28 -25.90
CA THR A 676 -12.68 7.19 -26.17
C THR A 676 -13.38 8.40 -25.54
N LEU A 677 -14.10 9.19 -26.34
CA LEU A 677 -14.82 10.37 -25.92
C LEU A 677 -16.30 10.27 -26.33
N ALA A 678 -17.20 10.85 -25.51
CA ALA A 678 -18.60 10.95 -25.88
C ALA A 678 -18.78 11.88 -27.08
N ASP A 679 -19.75 11.56 -27.96
CA ASP A 679 -20.20 12.46 -28.99
C ASP A 679 -21.12 13.54 -28.36
N LYS A 680 -20.89 14.78 -28.69
CA LYS A 680 -21.69 15.92 -28.26
C LYS A 680 -22.02 16.77 -29.51
N ASP A 681 -23.24 16.63 -30.00
CA ASP A 681 -23.72 17.34 -31.18
C ASP A 681 -22.87 17.16 -32.47
N GLY A 682 -22.22 15.98 -32.60
CA GLY A 682 -21.38 15.65 -33.75
C GLY A 682 -19.90 15.96 -33.55
N GLU A 683 -19.51 16.47 -32.39
CA GLU A 683 -18.12 16.75 -32.02
C GLU A 683 -17.70 15.91 -30.78
N ALA A 684 -16.42 15.59 -30.69
CA ALA A 684 -15.90 14.91 -29.53
C ALA A 684 -15.97 15.81 -28.26
N ALA A 685 -16.53 15.28 -27.18
CA ALA A 685 -16.58 16.00 -25.92
C ALA A 685 -15.16 16.30 -25.39
N THR A 686 -14.98 17.44 -24.76
CA THR A 686 -13.72 17.80 -24.09
C THR A 686 -13.37 16.74 -23.03
N PRO A 687 -12.12 16.25 -22.98
CA PRO A 687 -11.68 15.28 -21.98
C PRO A 687 -11.84 15.82 -20.57
N GLY A 688 -12.27 14.97 -19.62
CA GLY A 688 -12.37 15.34 -18.22
C GLY A 688 -11.00 15.70 -17.63
N SER A 689 -10.93 16.71 -16.75
CA SER A 689 -9.70 17.28 -16.19
C SER A 689 -8.78 16.27 -15.46
N GLY A 690 -9.32 15.16 -14.98
CA GLY A 690 -8.54 14.09 -14.31
C GLY A 690 -7.97 13.03 -15.27
N THR A 691 -8.02 13.22 -16.57
CA THR A 691 -7.54 12.28 -17.57
C THR A 691 -6.18 12.65 -18.13
N LEU A 692 -5.41 11.67 -18.63
CA LEU A 692 -4.12 11.96 -19.27
C LEU A 692 -4.29 12.77 -20.56
N LEU A 693 -5.34 12.53 -21.33
CA LEU A 693 -5.61 13.28 -22.56
C LEU A 693 -5.84 14.77 -22.28
N ALA A 694 -6.52 15.11 -21.20
CA ALA A 694 -6.78 16.50 -20.85
C ALA A 694 -5.50 17.34 -20.65
N THR A 695 -4.39 16.69 -20.25
CA THR A 695 -3.11 17.41 -20.02
C THR A 695 -2.47 17.94 -21.29
N ILE A 696 -2.81 17.39 -22.46
CA ILE A 696 -2.24 17.78 -23.76
C ILE A 696 -3.32 18.24 -24.77
N TRP A 697 -4.60 18.20 -24.39
CA TRP A 697 -5.72 18.38 -25.33
C TRP A 697 -5.66 19.70 -26.12
N GLU A 698 -5.37 20.80 -25.42
CA GLU A 698 -5.28 22.13 -26.01
C GLU A 698 -4.09 22.31 -26.97
N ASN A 699 -3.09 21.42 -26.85
CA ASN A 699 -1.86 21.47 -27.64
C ASN A 699 -1.89 20.49 -28.84
N LEU A 700 -2.95 19.68 -28.96
CA LEU A 700 -3.16 18.80 -30.11
C LEU A 700 -3.83 19.59 -31.24
N THR A 701 -3.24 19.52 -32.42
CA THR A 701 -3.86 20.13 -33.62
C THR A 701 -4.87 19.18 -34.23
N ASP A 702 -5.96 19.70 -34.78
CA ASP A 702 -6.98 18.90 -35.47
C ASP A 702 -6.40 18.03 -36.60
N ALA A 703 -5.35 18.49 -37.25
CA ALA A 703 -4.65 17.73 -38.28
C ALA A 703 -3.89 16.49 -37.74
N SER A 704 -3.65 16.41 -36.45
CA SER A 704 -2.98 15.29 -35.79
C SER A 704 -3.94 14.27 -35.23
N LEU A 705 -5.25 14.53 -35.27
CA LEU A 705 -6.30 13.72 -34.66
C LEU A 705 -7.07 12.93 -35.75
N ASP A 706 -7.15 11.62 -35.54
CA ASP A 706 -7.96 10.73 -36.34
C ASP A 706 -9.26 10.41 -35.57
N TYR A 707 -10.37 11.03 -35.98
CA TYR A 707 -11.67 10.86 -35.35
C TYR A 707 -12.45 9.72 -36.00
N LEU A 708 -12.84 8.72 -35.23
CA LEU A 708 -13.63 7.58 -35.64
C LEU A 708 -14.99 7.61 -34.95
N PRO A 709 -16.06 8.02 -35.63
CA PRO A 709 -17.41 7.96 -35.10
C PRO A 709 -17.86 6.51 -34.97
N ILE A 710 -18.03 6.04 -33.76
CA ILE A 710 -18.65 4.75 -33.45
C ILE A 710 -20.16 5.01 -33.41
N ARG A 711 -20.82 4.74 -34.51
CA ARG A 711 -22.27 4.62 -34.47
C ARG A 711 -22.58 3.27 -33.84
N SER A 712 -23.56 3.26 -32.92
CA SER A 712 -24.15 2.05 -32.39
C SER A 712 -24.60 1.19 -33.56
N MET A 713 -23.65 0.48 -34.14
CA MET A 713 -24.00 -0.65 -35.00
C MET A 713 -24.49 -1.70 -34.03
N SER A 714 -25.74 -2.10 -34.17
CA SER A 714 -26.17 -3.43 -33.77
C SER A 714 -25.28 -4.42 -34.55
N LEU A 715 -24.03 -4.54 -34.15
CA LEU A 715 -23.27 -5.72 -34.50
C LEU A 715 -24.17 -6.86 -34.02
N PRO A 716 -24.41 -7.88 -34.82
CA PRO A 716 -24.96 -9.10 -34.35
C PRO A 716 -23.89 -9.68 -33.44
N PHE A 717 -23.77 -9.10 -32.25
CA PHE A 717 -23.32 -9.88 -31.13
C PHE A 717 -24.24 -11.12 -31.24
N LYS A 718 -23.71 -12.25 -31.64
CA LYS A 718 -24.29 -13.50 -31.20
C LYS A 718 -24.36 -13.35 -29.71
N GLN A 719 -25.47 -12.78 -29.25
CA GLN A 719 -25.90 -13.01 -27.88
C GLN A 719 -25.85 -14.52 -27.79
N GLN A 720 -24.74 -15.04 -27.31
CA GLN A 720 -24.78 -16.33 -26.65
C GLN A 720 -25.78 -16.04 -25.54
N ASP A 721 -27.00 -16.48 -25.83
CA ASP A 721 -28.16 -16.37 -24.99
C ASP A 721 -27.66 -16.76 -23.57
N PRO A 722 -27.49 -15.81 -22.63
CA PRO A 722 -26.90 -16.14 -21.31
C PRO A 722 -27.76 -17.14 -20.55
N LEU A 723 -28.93 -17.45 -21.07
CA LEU A 723 -29.85 -18.44 -20.52
C LEU A 723 -29.70 -19.86 -21.15
N LYS A 724 -28.89 -20.05 -22.19
CA LYS A 724 -28.75 -21.39 -22.82
C LYS A 724 -27.50 -22.16 -22.44
N THR A 725 -26.47 -21.51 -21.92
CA THR A 725 -25.37 -22.22 -21.27
C THR A 725 -25.58 -22.13 -19.76
N ARG A 726 -26.32 -23.09 -19.20
CA ARG A 726 -26.16 -23.37 -17.76
C ARG A 726 -24.67 -23.55 -17.56
N PRO A 727 -24.02 -22.77 -16.64
CA PRO A 727 -22.61 -22.98 -16.37
C PRO A 727 -22.44 -24.44 -16.00
N SER A 728 -21.81 -25.24 -16.85
CA SER A 728 -21.53 -26.63 -16.57
C SER A 728 -20.59 -26.66 -15.37
N LEU A 729 -20.93 -27.41 -14.36
CA LEU A 729 -20.06 -27.62 -13.22
C LEU A 729 -18.77 -28.26 -13.73
N LEU A 730 -17.65 -27.52 -13.60
CA LEU A 730 -16.36 -28.08 -13.92
C LEU A 730 -15.98 -29.09 -12.86
N ARG A 731 -15.79 -30.36 -13.25
CA ARG A 731 -15.44 -31.44 -12.32
C ARG A 731 -14.77 -32.60 -13.06
N LEU A 732 -13.96 -33.34 -12.34
CA LEU A 732 -13.38 -34.57 -12.83
C LEU A 732 -14.49 -35.56 -13.19
N PRO A 733 -14.33 -36.35 -14.26
CA PRO A 733 -15.28 -37.42 -14.62
C PRO A 733 -15.32 -38.51 -13.53
N THR A 734 -16.42 -39.23 -13.43
CA THR A 734 -16.62 -40.24 -12.34
C THR A 734 -15.63 -41.38 -12.46
N GLU A 735 -15.15 -41.68 -13.66
CA GLU A 735 -14.15 -42.71 -13.97
C GLU A 735 -12.79 -42.40 -13.30
N ALA A 736 -12.45 -41.15 -13.11
CA ALA A 736 -11.23 -40.74 -12.39
C ALA A 736 -11.23 -41.18 -10.90
N PHE A 737 -12.37 -41.50 -10.34
CA PHE A 737 -12.53 -41.96 -8.95
C PHE A 737 -12.54 -43.49 -8.85
N THR A 738 -12.65 -44.21 -9.95
CA THR A 738 -12.75 -45.69 -9.96
C THR A 738 -11.46 -46.41 -10.37
N GLN A 739 -10.43 -45.67 -10.84
CA GLN A 739 -9.16 -46.22 -11.33
C GLN A 739 -8.02 -46.19 -10.29
N SER A 740 -8.30 -46.27 -9.00
CA SER A 740 -7.28 -46.37 -7.96
C SER A 740 -7.22 -47.80 -7.40
N GLU A 741 -6.85 -48.77 -8.26
CA GLU A 741 -6.25 -50.01 -7.79
C GLU A 741 -4.79 -50.06 -8.21
N SER A 742 -3.92 -50.14 -7.17
CA SER A 742 -2.49 -50.53 -7.19
C SER A 742 -1.56 -49.81 -8.20
N ALA A 743 -1.02 -48.66 -7.83
CA ALA A 743 0.35 -48.36 -8.17
C ALA A 743 1.27 -48.95 -7.08
N GLU A 744 2.02 -49.97 -7.43
CA GLU A 744 3.11 -50.51 -6.61
C GLU A 744 4.09 -49.36 -6.29
N ILE A 745 4.38 -49.26 -5.01
CA ILE A 745 5.43 -48.36 -4.49
C ILE A 745 6.76 -48.90 -5.04
N THR A 746 7.28 -48.24 -6.08
CA THR A 746 8.66 -48.42 -6.46
C THR A 746 9.54 -47.76 -5.43
N GLU A 747 10.41 -48.55 -4.77
CA GLU A 747 11.35 -48.05 -3.79
C GLU A 747 12.21 -46.92 -4.35
N GLU A 748 12.22 -45.78 -3.65
CA GLU A 748 13.18 -44.70 -3.93
C GLU A 748 14.60 -45.17 -3.66
N PRO A 749 15.59 -44.76 -4.47
CA PRO A 749 16.97 -45.11 -4.22
C PRO A 749 17.48 -44.50 -2.91
N SER A 750 18.04 -45.32 -2.05
CA SER A 750 18.67 -44.97 -0.81
C SER A 750 19.80 -43.95 -1.04
N ILE A 751 19.60 -42.73 -0.53
CA ILE A 751 20.65 -41.73 -0.35
C ILE A 751 21.20 -41.92 1.07
N ASP A 752 22.50 -42.21 1.17
CA ASP A 752 23.22 -42.31 2.45
C ASP A 752 23.05 -41.03 3.28
N PRO A 753 22.74 -41.13 4.58
CA PRO A 753 22.53 -39.97 5.43
C PRO A 753 23.89 -39.30 5.73
N VAL A 754 24.09 -38.11 5.20
CA VAL A 754 25.06 -37.15 5.74
C VAL A 754 24.42 -36.57 7.01
N ASP A 755 25.17 -36.59 8.10
CA ASP A 755 24.82 -36.18 9.45
C ASP A 755 23.79 -35.02 9.54
N ALA A 756 22.54 -35.37 9.66
CA ALA A 756 21.48 -34.41 10.04
C ALA A 756 21.35 -34.43 11.57
N PRO A 757 21.17 -33.29 12.22
CA PRO A 757 20.88 -33.25 13.65
C PRO A 757 19.62 -34.07 13.91
N ALA A 758 19.64 -34.85 14.98
CA ALA A 758 18.61 -35.81 15.34
C ALA A 758 17.19 -35.31 15.09
N GLN A 759 16.46 -35.97 14.17
CA GLN A 759 15.04 -35.73 13.95
C GLN A 759 14.30 -36.15 15.21
N ILE A 760 13.75 -35.15 15.92
CA ILE A 760 12.77 -35.43 16.96
C ILE A 760 11.50 -35.90 16.25
N GLU A 761 11.15 -37.19 16.37
CA GLU A 761 9.87 -37.72 15.93
C GLU A 761 8.72 -37.03 16.68
N LEU A 762 8.05 -36.12 16.03
CA LEU A 762 6.85 -35.46 16.51
C LEU A 762 5.63 -36.32 16.21
N ALA A 763 5.36 -37.30 17.07
CA ALA A 763 4.09 -38.06 17.07
C ALA A 763 2.91 -37.11 17.44
N ALA A 764 1.68 -37.43 17.01
CA ALA A 764 0.48 -36.63 17.30
C ALA A 764 0.26 -36.41 18.81
N GLU A 765 0.64 -37.40 19.66
CA GLU A 765 0.68 -37.26 21.11
C GLU A 765 1.62 -36.13 21.58
N ASN A 766 2.68 -35.83 20.81
CA ASN A 766 3.62 -34.77 21.17
C ASN A 766 3.04 -33.36 20.93
N GLN A 767 2.20 -33.16 19.94
CA GLN A 767 1.59 -31.83 19.69
C GLN A 767 0.60 -31.45 20.81
N LEU A 768 -0.18 -32.41 21.28
CA LEU A 768 -1.07 -32.21 22.43
C LEU A 768 -0.26 -31.89 23.70
N HIS A 769 0.86 -32.58 23.91
CA HIS A 769 1.76 -32.32 25.02
C HIS A 769 2.43 -30.95 24.93
N ILE A 770 2.85 -30.54 23.74
CA ILE A 770 3.42 -29.21 23.50
C ILE A 770 2.38 -28.11 23.81
N GLU A 771 1.14 -28.25 23.34
CA GLU A 771 0.08 -27.25 23.60
C GLU A 771 -0.33 -27.25 25.08
N VAL A 772 -0.34 -28.38 25.76
CA VAL A 772 -0.53 -28.42 27.22
C VAL A 772 0.59 -27.66 27.91
N GLY A 773 1.85 -27.86 27.50
CA GLY A 773 3.00 -27.13 28.01
C GLY A 773 2.87 -25.62 27.82
N ASN A 774 2.59 -25.19 26.60
CA ASN A 774 2.40 -23.77 26.25
C ASN A 774 1.31 -23.11 27.11
N LEU A 775 0.18 -23.78 27.30
CA LEU A 775 -0.92 -23.26 28.12
C LEU A 775 -0.61 -23.21 29.61
N VAL A 776 0.25 -24.12 30.12
CA VAL A 776 0.76 -24.07 31.49
C VAL A 776 1.72 -22.89 31.65
N HIS A 777 2.68 -22.69 30.73
CA HIS A 777 3.61 -21.54 30.75
C HIS A 777 2.86 -20.22 30.71
N GLU A 778 1.89 -20.07 29.76
CA GLU A 778 1.06 -18.88 29.65
C GLU A 778 0.26 -18.57 30.93
N ALA A 779 -0.26 -19.61 31.59
CA ALA A 779 -0.99 -19.45 32.85
C ALA A 779 -0.07 -19.02 34.01
N LEU A 780 1.15 -19.55 34.08
CA LEU A 780 2.15 -19.16 35.06
C LEU A 780 2.66 -17.76 34.84
N GLN A 781 2.90 -17.37 33.58
CA GLN A 781 3.27 -16.00 33.21
C GLN A 781 2.18 -15.00 33.62
N ASN A 782 0.91 -15.29 33.28
CA ASN A 782 -0.21 -14.42 33.66
C ASN A 782 -0.37 -14.28 35.16
N TYR A 783 -0.12 -15.35 35.92
CA TYR A 783 -0.11 -15.30 37.39
C TYR A 783 0.97 -14.37 37.91
N LEU A 784 2.20 -14.49 37.40
CA LEU A 784 3.35 -13.70 37.82
C LEU A 784 3.27 -12.23 37.38
N SER A 785 2.71 -11.96 36.19
CA SER A 785 2.65 -10.59 35.64
C SER A 785 1.47 -9.78 36.18
N ASN A 786 0.33 -10.40 36.44
CA ASN A 786 -0.91 -9.71 36.77
C ASN A 786 -1.38 -9.91 38.22
N ASN A 787 -0.64 -10.67 39.03
CA ASN A 787 -1.04 -11.08 40.40
C ASN A 787 -2.47 -11.67 40.43
N GLN A 788 -2.91 -12.31 39.34
CA GLN A 788 -4.22 -12.94 39.24
C GLN A 788 -4.18 -14.28 39.93
N LEU A 789 -4.64 -14.33 41.16
CA LEU A 789 -4.86 -15.58 41.88
C LEU A 789 -5.64 -16.57 40.98
N LEU A 790 -5.15 -17.81 40.88
CA LEU A 790 -5.85 -18.92 40.26
C LEU A 790 -7.01 -19.37 41.17
N ASP A 791 -7.95 -18.46 41.40
CA ASP A 791 -9.19 -18.74 42.11
C ASP A 791 -10.20 -19.49 41.21
N PRO A 792 -11.24 -20.12 41.81
CA PRO A 792 -12.21 -20.85 41.00
C PRO A 792 -12.94 -20.05 39.93
N VAL A 793 -13.05 -18.70 40.08
CA VAL A 793 -13.72 -17.81 39.14
C VAL A 793 -12.83 -17.54 37.94
N ASN A 794 -11.58 -17.18 38.18
CA ASN A 794 -10.58 -16.96 37.13
C ASN A 794 -10.27 -18.25 36.37
N LEU A 795 -10.19 -19.40 37.07
CA LEU A 795 -10.06 -20.70 36.42
C LEU A 795 -11.25 -21.07 35.51
N ALA A 796 -12.46 -20.58 35.77
CA ALA A 796 -13.60 -20.83 34.90
C ALA A 796 -13.44 -20.10 33.55
N GLY A 797 -12.93 -18.86 33.55
CA GLY A 797 -12.62 -18.08 32.35
C GLY A 797 -11.48 -18.70 31.53
N LEU A 798 -10.39 -19.09 32.20
CA LEU A 798 -9.25 -19.77 31.60
C LEU A 798 -9.62 -21.11 30.98
N LYS A 799 -10.52 -21.88 31.58
CA LYS A 799 -11.02 -23.15 31.00
C LYS A 799 -11.70 -22.95 29.65
N HIS A 800 -12.49 -21.89 29.49
CA HIS A 800 -13.14 -21.60 28.21
C HIS A 800 -12.10 -21.25 27.15
N TYR A 801 -11.09 -20.45 27.51
CA TYR A 801 -9.98 -20.09 26.66
C TYR A 801 -9.13 -21.33 26.26
N TRP A 802 -8.72 -22.18 27.22
CA TRP A 802 -7.95 -23.39 26.96
C TRP A 802 -8.70 -24.35 26.03
N ARG A 803 -9.99 -24.56 26.28
CA ARG A 803 -10.83 -25.42 25.44
C ARG A 803 -10.89 -24.88 24.01
N ARG A 804 -11.05 -23.56 23.84
CA ARG A 804 -11.06 -22.92 22.53
C ARG A 804 -9.71 -23.09 21.81
N ARG A 805 -8.61 -22.91 22.52
CA ARG A 805 -7.24 -23.11 21.97
C ARG A 805 -7.03 -24.54 21.53
N LEU A 806 -7.32 -25.52 22.37
CA LEU A 806 -7.19 -26.94 22.08
C LEU A 806 -8.16 -27.41 20.96
N SER A 807 -9.35 -26.79 20.85
CA SER A 807 -10.32 -27.11 19.79
C SER A 807 -9.90 -26.58 18.43
N ALA A 808 -8.95 -25.63 18.35
CA ALA A 808 -8.36 -25.18 17.10
C ALA A 808 -7.46 -26.25 16.44
N PHE A 809 -7.04 -27.26 17.21
CA PHE A 809 -6.33 -28.45 16.73
C PHE A 809 -7.31 -29.62 16.57
N SER A 810 -6.95 -30.58 15.73
CA SER A 810 -7.82 -31.72 15.37
C SER A 810 -7.89 -32.82 16.42
N PHE A 811 -7.87 -32.47 17.71
CA PHE A 811 -7.96 -33.46 18.81
C PHE A 811 -9.40 -33.90 19.04
N ALA A 812 -9.59 -35.14 19.42
CA ALA A 812 -10.90 -35.66 19.83
C ALA A 812 -11.37 -34.99 21.13
N SER A 813 -12.69 -34.84 21.33
CA SER A 813 -13.23 -34.19 22.52
C SER A 813 -12.73 -34.82 23.84
N SER A 814 -12.52 -36.13 23.86
CA SER A 814 -11.95 -36.87 25.02
C SER A 814 -10.50 -36.51 25.28
N GLU A 815 -9.70 -36.24 24.23
CA GLU A 815 -8.32 -35.82 24.33
C GLU A 815 -8.23 -34.40 24.88
N ILE A 816 -9.12 -33.50 24.41
CA ILE A 816 -9.23 -32.12 24.91
C ILE A 816 -9.60 -32.13 26.40
N ASP A 817 -10.56 -32.94 26.80
CA ASP A 817 -10.95 -33.03 28.21
C ASP A 817 -9.82 -33.57 29.10
N ASN A 818 -9.05 -34.53 28.62
CA ASN A 818 -7.84 -35.03 29.29
C ASN A 818 -6.74 -33.97 29.35
N ALA A 819 -6.49 -33.24 28.29
CA ALA A 819 -5.53 -32.14 28.25
C ALA A 819 -5.90 -31.02 29.23
N MET A 820 -7.18 -30.66 29.30
CA MET A 820 -7.73 -29.71 30.27
C MET A 820 -7.55 -30.16 31.71
N ALA A 821 -7.71 -31.43 31.99
CA ALA A 821 -7.48 -31.99 33.31
C ALA A 821 -5.98 -31.97 33.68
N LYS A 822 -5.09 -32.29 32.73
CA LYS A 822 -3.62 -32.22 32.92
C LYS A 822 -3.17 -30.80 33.19
N ILE A 823 -3.59 -29.78 32.40
CA ILE A 823 -3.25 -28.37 32.63
C ILE A 823 -3.65 -27.97 34.05
N LYS A 824 -4.90 -28.25 34.44
CA LYS A 824 -5.39 -27.92 35.77
C LYS A 824 -4.56 -28.60 36.87
N GLN A 825 -4.25 -29.87 36.70
CA GLN A 825 -3.48 -30.67 37.66
C GLN A 825 -2.05 -30.12 37.79
N SER A 826 -1.37 -29.85 36.67
CA SER A 826 -0.01 -29.29 36.68
C SER A 826 0.07 -27.92 37.39
N LEU A 827 -0.83 -27.01 37.08
CA LEU A 827 -0.89 -25.70 37.72
C LEU A 827 -1.18 -25.84 39.22
N HIS A 828 -2.16 -26.66 39.61
CA HIS A 828 -2.54 -26.83 40.99
C HIS A 828 -1.40 -27.46 41.83
N SER A 829 -0.80 -28.56 41.34
CA SER A 829 0.27 -29.23 42.05
C SER A 829 1.54 -28.37 42.15
N THR A 830 1.92 -27.67 41.11
CA THR A 830 3.11 -26.82 41.08
C THR A 830 2.98 -25.61 42.02
N MET A 831 1.81 -24.96 42.06
CA MET A 831 1.61 -23.74 42.85
C MET A 831 1.30 -24.01 44.35
N GLN A 832 0.78 -25.17 44.67
CA GLN A 832 0.49 -25.54 46.06
C GLN A 832 1.61 -26.28 46.75
N ASP A 833 2.65 -26.70 46.04
CA ASP A 833 3.79 -27.38 46.62
C ASP A 833 4.57 -26.42 47.56
N PRO A 834 4.73 -26.76 48.82
CA PRO A 834 5.44 -25.91 49.79
C PRO A 834 6.91 -25.68 49.43
N GLU A 835 7.57 -26.62 48.74
CA GLU A 835 8.98 -26.55 48.35
C GLU A 835 9.17 -25.65 47.09
N LEU A 836 8.10 -25.40 46.31
CA LEU A 836 8.17 -24.59 45.08
C LEU A 836 7.57 -23.19 45.24
N ARG A 837 6.90 -22.88 46.32
CA ARG A 837 6.23 -21.58 46.53
C ARG A 837 7.13 -20.37 46.34
N TRP A 838 8.37 -20.47 46.78
CA TRP A 838 9.32 -19.38 46.65
C TRP A 838 9.67 -19.04 45.20
N VAL A 839 9.55 -19.96 44.24
CA VAL A 839 9.78 -19.70 42.83
C VAL A 839 8.74 -18.72 42.25
N PHE A 840 7.54 -18.73 42.82
CA PHE A 840 6.40 -17.93 42.33
C PHE A 840 6.12 -16.71 43.22
N ASP A 841 7.04 -16.33 44.08
CA ASP A 841 6.93 -15.17 44.94
C ASP A 841 7.11 -13.88 44.07
N HIS A 842 6.17 -12.94 44.20
CA HIS A 842 6.17 -11.68 43.46
C HIS A 842 7.11 -10.62 44.06
N GLU A 843 7.45 -10.78 45.35
CA GLU A 843 8.26 -9.79 46.09
C GLU A 843 9.77 -9.97 45.89
N GLN A 844 10.20 -10.95 45.09
CA GLN A 844 11.62 -11.19 44.82
C GLN A 844 12.21 -10.09 43.93
N GLU A 845 13.46 -9.75 44.22
CA GLU A 845 14.17 -8.69 43.49
C GLU A 845 14.38 -9.08 42.01
N GLN A 846 14.21 -8.11 41.13
CA GLN A 846 14.33 -8.28 39.66
C GLN A 846 13.57 -9.50 39.13
N SER A 847 12.38 -9.72 39.65
CA SER A 847 11.48 -10.82 39.28
C SER A 847 10.93 -10.60 37.87
N ALA A 848 11.15 -11.54 36.95
CA ALA A 848 10.58 -11.54 35.58
C ALA A 848 10.14 -12.92 35.12
N ALA A 849 9.12 -12.96 34.29
CA ALA A 849 8.62 -14.16 33.60
C ALA A 849 8.65 -13.92 32.09
N GLU A 850 9.00 -14.94 31.29
CA GLU A 850 9.15 -14.86 29.82
C GLU A 850 10.04 -13.67 29.40
N LEU A 851 11.20 -13.53 30.05
CA LEU A 851 12.12 -12.43 29.83
C LEU A 851 12.87 -12.62 28.48
N PRO A 852 12.63 -11.77 27.47
CA PRO A 852 13.41 -11.84 26.25
C PRO A 852 14.76 -11.15 26.42
N LEU A 853 15.84 -11.86 26.11
CA LEU A 853 17.21 -11.37 26.10
C LEU A 853 17.85 -11.65 24.74
N GLN A 854 18.82 -10.83 24.38
CA GLN A 854 19.55 -10.99 23.12
C GLN A 854 21.05 -11.22 23.41
N SER A 855 21.64 -12.18 22.69
CA SER A 855 23.09 -12.37 22.63
C SER A 855 23.59 -12.25 21.19
N TYR A 856 24.83 -11.82 21.05
CA TYR A 856 25.51 -11.76 19.76
C TYR A 856 26.60 -12.81 19.73
N ALA A 857 26.47 -13.78 18.82
CA ALA A 857 27.48 -14.83 18.64
C ALA A 857 27.59 -15.22 17.15
N ASN A 858 28.81 -15.46 16.69
CA ASN A 858 29.11 -15.92 15.31
C ASN A 858 28.51 -15.02 14.19
N GLY A 859 28.39 -13.71 14.43
CA GLY A 859 27.84 -12.78 13.43
C GLY A 859 26.31 -12.69 13.41
N PHE A 860 25.61 -13.37 14.32
CA PHE A 860 24.15 -13.39 14.39
C PHE A 860 23.66 -12.95 15.78
N VAL A 861 22.50 -12.29 15.78
CA VAL A 861 21.77 -11.98 17.02
C VAL A 861 20.88 -13.18 17.35
N HIS A 862 21.05 -13.74 18.54
CA HIS A 862 20.20 -14.81 19.05
C HIS A 862 19.29 -14.25 20.12
N THR A 863 17.99 -14.48 19.99
CA THR A 863 17.01 -14.13 21.01
C THR A 863 16.76 -15.34 21.91
N HIS A 864 16.85 -15.13 23.21
CA HIS A 864 16.60 -16.12 24.26
C HIS A 864 15.39 -15.64 25.05
N VAL A 865 14.47 -16.54 25.36
CA VAL A 865 13.35 -16.26 26.26
C VAL A 865 13.53 -17.12 27.49
N ILE A 866 13.58 -16.47 28.65
CA ILE A 866 13.76 -17.15 29.95
C ILE A 866 12.41 -17.22 30.63
N ASP A 867 11.94 -18.43 30.91
CA ASP A 867 10.62 -18.67 31.49
C ASP A 867 10.45 -17.96 32.84
N ARG A 868 11.47 -18.03 33.72
CA ARG A 868 11.46 -17.39 35.02
C ARG A 868 12.87 -16.98 35.48
N THR A 869 13.03 -15.75 35.95
CA THR A 869 14.24 -15.28 36.59
C THR A 869 13.94 -14.32 37.74
N PHE A 870 14.77 -14.32 38.76
CA PHE A 870 14.71 -13.45 39.93
C PHE A 870 15.99 -13.55 40.78
N ILE A 871 16.21 -12.61 41.70
CA ILE A 871 17.27 -12.67 42.70
C ILE A 871 16.63 -13.07 44.03
N ASP A 872 17.18 -14.13 44.67
CA ASP A 872 16.72 -14.61 45.97
C ASP A 872 17.21 -13.74 47.15
N ASN A 873 16.70 -13.99 48.32
CA ASN A 873 17.07 -13.26 49.53
C ASN A 873 18.58 -13.36 49.91
N ASN A 874 19.32 -14.28 49.32
CA ASN A 874 20.76 -14.42 49.48
C ASN A 874 21.54 -13.64 48.40
N GLY A 875 20.86 -13.01 47.48
CA GLY A 875 21.42 -12.28 46.36
C GLY A 875 21.93 -13.17 45.25
N VAL A 876 21.42 -14.39 45.10
CA VAL A 876 21.74 -15.33 44.01
C VAL A 876 20.66 -15.20 42.94
N ARG A 877 21.08 -15.01 41.68
CA ARG A 877 20.16 -15.02 40.57
C ARG A 877 19.77 -16.44 40.19
N TRP A 878 18.47 -16.67 40.08
CA TRP A 878 17.92 -17.91 39.59
C TRP A 878 17.42 -17.74 38.15
N ILE A 879 17.72 -18.75 37.34
CA ILE A 879 17.22 -18.91 35.99
C ILE A 879 16.52 -20.24 35.91
N ILE A 880 15.22 -20.23 35.74
CA ILE A 880 14.40 -21.42 35.82
C ILE A 880 13.66 -21.59 34.51
N ASP A 881 13.76 -22.76 33.88
CA ASP A 881 13.14 -23.15 32.68
C ASP A 881 12.08 -24.24 32.94
N TYR A 882 10.84 -24.05 32.47
CA TYR A 882 9.73 -24.91 32.79
C TYR A 882 9.65 -26.09 31.83
N LYS A 883 9.36 -27.29 32.33
CA LYS A 883 9.20 -28.51 31.54
C LYS A 883 7.92 -29.24 31.91
N SER A 884 7.12 -29.60 30.88
CA SER A 884 5.87 -30.37 31.04
C SER A 884 6.05 -31.87 30.75
N SER A 885 7.28 -32.32 30.45
CA SER A 885 7.59 -33.72 30.18
C SER A 885 7.43 -34.63 31.44
N GLN A 886 7.10 -35.91 31.17
CA GLN A 886 6.92 -36.95 32.21
C GLN A 886 7.71 -38.22 31.85
N PRO A 887 8.20 -38.99 32.85
CA PRO A 887 8.85 -40.24 32.55
C PRO A 887 7.87 -41.25 31.93
N SER A 888 8.37 -42.08 31.02
CA SER A 888 7.60 -43.20 30.51
C SER A 888 7.32 -44.25 31.59
N SER A 889 6.31 -45.06 31.41
CA SER A 889 5.93 -46.11 32.38
C SER A 889 7.03 -47.15 32.68
N LYS A 890 8.12 -47.16 31.89
CA LYS A 890 9.24 -48.08 32.01
C LYS A 890 10.53 -47.41 32.50
N GLN A 891 10.53 -46.11 32.72
CA GLN A 891 11.70 -45.29 33.09
C GLN A 891 11.63 -44.91 34.57
N SER A 892 12.74 -45.04 35.32
CA SER A 892 12.80 -44.54 36.67
C SER A 892 12.85 -43.02 36.71
N LEU A 893 12.29 -42.39 37.72
CA LEU A 893 12.31 -40.92 37.87
C LEU A 893 13.73 -40.38 37.88
N GLU A 894 14.68 -41.00 38.53
CA GLU A 894 16.08 -40.54 38.61
C GLU A 894 16.74 -40.58 37.21
N SER A 895 16.54 -41.67 36.43
CA SER A 895 17.06 -41.79 35.09
C SER A 895 16.46 -40.76 34.13
N PHE A 896 15.15 -40.51 34.30
CA PHE A 896 14.48 -39.46 33.50
C PHE A 896 15.03 -38.04 33.78
N LEU A 897 15.15 -37.69 35.05
CA LEU A 897 15.67 -36.37 35.46
C LEU A 897 17.13 -36.16 35.00
N ALA A 898 17.99 -37.19 35.11
CA ALA A 898 19.36 -37.11 34.63
C ALA A 898 19.45 -36.92 33.10
N GLU A 899 18.61 -37.61 32.34
CA GLU A 899 18.52 -37.48 30.90
C GLU A 899 18.03 -36.07 30.49
N GLN A 900 17.01 -35.53 31.16
CA GLN A 900 16.51 -34.19 30.90
C GLN A 900 17.55 -33.11 31.23
N VAL A 901 18.24 -33.23 32.35
CA VAL A 901 19.35 -32.30 32.71
C VAL A 901 20.43 -32.33 31.62
N ALA A 902 20.85 -33.50 31.14
CA ALA A 902 21.82 -33.61 30.09
C ALA A 902 21.33 -32.98 28.75
N LEU A 903 20.06 -33.17 28.42
CA LEU A 903 19.44 -32.64 27.20
C LEU A 903 19.41 -31.10 27.18
N TYR A 904 19.09 -30.47 28.32
CA TYR A 904 18.92 -29.02 28.43
C TYR A 904 20.14 -28.26 28.97
N SER A 905 21.21 -28.95 29.35
CA SER A 905 22.44 -28.35 29.89
C SER A 905 23.01 -27.26 28.97
N GLY A 906 23.07 -27.48 27.67
CA GLY A 906 23.57 -26.50 26.71
C GLY A 906 22.70 -25.25 26.60
N GLN A 907 21.38 -25.35 26.79
CA GLN A 907 20.46 -24.20 26.83
C GLN A 907 20.67 -23.39 28.09
N LEU A 908 20.69 -24.07 29.24
CA LEU A 908 20.87 -23.41 30.53
C LEU A 908 22.24 -22.75 30.68
N SER A 909 23.31 -23.36 30.13
CA SER A 909 24.63 -22.73 30.07
C SER A 909 24.63 -21.43 29.26
N ARG A 910 23.93 -21.39 28.15
CA ARG A 910 23.77 -20.16 27.38
C ARG A 910 22.99 -19.10 28.18
N TYR A 911 21.91 -19.48 28.83
CA TYR A 911 21.15 -18.54 29.68
C TYR A 911 22.00 -18.00 30.84
N ARG A 912 22.79 -18.85 31.48
CA ARG A 912 23.73 -18.45 32.55
C ARG A 912 24.74 -17.41 32.08
N SER A 913 25.32 -17.61 30.88
CA SER A 913 26.33 -16.68 30.35
C SER A 913 25.75 -15.27 30.04
N LEU A 914 24.45 -15.11 29.89
CA LEU A 914 23.83 -13.80 29.70
C LEU A 914 23.86 -12.92 30.97
N PHE A 915 23.97 -13.51 32.14
CA PHE A 915 23.97 -12.81 33.44
C PHE A 915 25.31 -12.85 34.20
N GLU A 916 26.29 -13.63 33.74
CA GLU A 916 27.59 -13.78 34.45
C GLU A 916 28.39 -12.46 34.54
N ASN A 917 28.13 -11.52 33.62
CA ASN A 917 28.81 -10.22 33.63
C ASN A 917 28.09 -9.14 34.46
N GLU A 918 26.87 -9.40 34.93
CA GLU A 918 26.06 -8.40 35.65
C GLU A 918 26.01 -8.60 37.16
N GLU A 919 26.38 -9.78 37.72
CA GLU A 919 26.08 -10.15 39.07
C GLU A 919 27.28 -10.68 39.86
N ASN A 920 27.56 -10.01 40.97
CA ASN A 920 28.68 -10.35 41.86
C ASN A 920 28.48 -11.56 42.82
N LYS A 921 27.28 -12.18 42.86
CA LYS A 921 26.91 -13.20 43.86
C LYS A 921 26.60 -14.59 43.31
N GLY A 922 26.72 -14.78 42.04
CA GLY A 922 26.54 -16.08 41.37
C GLY A 922 25.16 -16.25 40.71
N VAL A 923 25.12 -17.07 39.68
CA VAL A 923 23.94 -17.42 38.89
C VAL A 923 23.69 -18.93 39.04
N LYS A 924 22.50 -19.32 39.41
CA LYS A 924 22.01 -20.70 39.43
C LYS A 924 21.00 -20.97 38.34
N THR A 925 21.09 -22.14 37.74
CA THR A 925 20.14 -22.61 36.74
C THR A 925 19.37 -23.83 37.25
N ALA A 926 18.08 -23.94 36.88
CA ALA A 926 17.27 -25.07 37.29
C ALA A 926 16.18 -25.41 36.23
N LEU A 927 15.77 -26.66 36.19
CA LEU A 927 14.59 -27.11 35.47
C LEU A 927 13.43 -27.34 36.45
N LEU A 928 12.28 -26.75 36.18
CA LEU A 928 11.07 -26.98 36.96
C LEU A 928 10.09 -27.85 36.16
N PHE A 929 9.87 -29.07 36.61
CA PHE A 929 8.94 -29.98 36.00
C PHE A 929 7.52 -29.73 36.51
N THR A 930 6.69 -29.06 35.71
CA THR A 930 5.32 -28.67 36.12
C THR A 930 4.35 -29.87 36.25
N SER A 931 4.63 -30.96 35.52
CA SER A 931 3.84 -32.20 35.60
C SER A 931 4.21 -33.10 36.79
N LEU A 932 5.38 -32.87 37.42
CA LEU A 932 5.98 -33.64 38.49
C LEU A 932 6.44 -32.74 39.62
N PRO A 933 5.73 -31.77 40.10
CA PRO A 933 6.12 -30.61 40.86
C PRO A 933 7.51 -30.76 41.54
N LYS A 934 8.57 -30.64 40.71
CA LYS A 934 9.95 -30.86 41.16
C LYS A 934 10.92 -29.86 40.50
N LEU A 935 11.71 -29.21 41.31
CA LEU A 935 12.80 -28.35 40.85
C LEU A 935 14.12 -29.14 40.90
N VAL A 936 14.89 -29.10 39.81
CA VAL A 936 16.21 -29.73 39.71
C VAL A 936 17.24 -28.67 39.37
N GLU A 937 18.16 -28.42 40.30
CA GLU A 937 19.30 -27.54 40.05
C GLU A 937 20.22 -28.16 39.02
N CYS A 938 20.70 -27.34 38.10
CA CYS A 938 21.61 -27.72 37.00
C CYS A 938 22.89 -26.89 37.14
N ASP A 939 24.00 -27.53 37.36
CA ASP A 939 25.32 -26.85 37.49
C ASP A 939 25.90 -26.36 36.17
#